data_b26566c4239b8e66a513a4a728ac3027
#
_entry.id   b26566c4239b8e66a513a4a728ac3027
#
_cell.length_a   1.000
_cell.length_b   1.000
_cell.length_c   1.000
_cell.angle_alpha   90.00
_cell.angle_beta   90.00
_cell.angle_gamma   90.00
#
_symmetry.space_group_name_H-M   'P 1'
#
loop_
_entity.id
_entity.type
_entity.pdbx_description
1 polymer ?
#
loop_
_entity_poly.entity_id
_entity_poly.type
_entity_poly.pdbx_seq_one_letter_code
_entity_poly.pdbx_strand_id
1 'polypeptide(L)'
;MFKGWMLPSWRFARRTLFARPGRSALLFAAIAMASMLVTAVGSGMRTVQNNVQGKLTNLLGEVDARLVQQSAAPFSASIVEQVKSWPDVVAVSARRLGSLTLSRSDGALDSAGKLRRTTAQARGIDPLSDPRFDPMPIQEGHRPSDANQIALDPVTAKNLDAKVGAELLVLRLGAPVKLVVCGIVQRPMLGALQKPAVVLYRLTLNEAMGRDDEATQVAILLKPGTDIGAWCKAHSQDVESDMLLEPAEMATSGMDKQVLAGQLGFTLATVIAFLACSFIVGVGMTTAVAELERELATLRCLGASRGQLFAGQCCAGVVLSSTAGIVGIPFGFAGAWLVTWWFRESLPEGFTPSWLGAGLALGGSVMAGLLGALNPARIASQTSPLEALRRRATPVWRAGIWICLAVGIACASFEVLVLTLPTNTQHKFWLHALAGLPIIHIGWFLLCVPIMQMVGALFSGPLTTLCGLPKGLLRGGVTRAPYRLGLTAGALMMGMSILLSSWSNGESVLNEIRSKVKFGDAFAFRVSGLSPRDQEALRKLPGVRNAAAVGYLPLKTDSKMALGVQSIAPPNVICVGFEPDSFLKMNRLDWIRGSSETALAQLKSGEGVLVAEQFLTARGIDVGDSIDLIGPKSRVTMKVVGVVSSAGLDMATQVFGIRSVYMEHAMSCVFMDLSAVAKNFGVRDAVIMQMDLGPIGSEKQDEELAAAVANAVPGALFASGRGIRTQVDEVGKVILGMGGAIAFAALLLGCFGVGNVIAAQVSGRGYEFGVLRATGASRNSVAGLVLAEAGMIAMTAIVGGTGLGWELAWAGCILYRDLIGLNLVAIFPVIPWIIGAAMVVIFTILAAIPAVRRLLKKSPRELLAGNA
;
A
#
# COMPACT_ATOMS: atom_id res chain seq x y z
N MET A 1 -11.02 -39.45 28.73
CA MET A 1 -9.59 -39.35 28.71
C MET A 1 -9.04 -37.92 28.61
N PHE A 2 -9.66 -36.97 27.91
CA PHE A 2 -9.16 -35.57 27.76
C PHE A 2 -9.05 -34.77 29.10
N LYS A 3 -9.98 -34.88 30.04
CA LYS A 3 -9.95 -34.15 31.32
C LYS A 3 -8.76 -34.51 32.23
N GLY A 4 -8.24 -35.74 32.18
CA GLY A 4 -7.10 -36.16 33.01
C GLY A 4 -5.74 -35.62 32.58
N TRP A 5 -5.60 -35.12 31.37
CA TRP A 5 -4.34 -34.60 30.83
C TRP A 5 -4.22 -33.06 30.90
N MET A 6 -5.34 -32.35 30.89
CA MET A 6 -5.37 -30.89 30.89
C MET A 6 -4.85 -30.25 32.19
N LEU A 7 -5.25 -30.75 33.34
CA LEU A 7 -4.87 -30.19 34.63
C LEU A 7 -3.35 -30.30 34.92
N PRO A 8 -2.71 -31.47 34.72
CA PRO A 8 -1.27 -31.58 34.89
C PRO A 8 -0.50 -30.71 33.89
N SER A 9 -0.91 -30.64 32.61
CA SER A 9 -0.27 -29.82 31.58
C SER A 9 -0.37 -28.33 31.89
N TRP A 10 -1.50 -27.86 32.39
CA TRP A 10 -1.69 -26.48 32.84
C TRP A 10 -0.80 -26.13 34.04
N ARG A 11 -0.73 -26.99 35.05
CA ARG A 11 0.13 -26.78 36.22
C ARG A 11 1.61 -26.72 35.80
N PHE A 12 2.01 -27.63 34.90
CA PHE A 12 3.35 -27.66 34.34
C PHE A 12 3.65 -26.38 33.55
N ALA A 13 2.74 -25.95 32.65
CA ALA A 13 2.89 -24.72 31.87
C ALA A 13 3.04 -23.48 32.77
N ARG A 14 2.19 -23.34 33.77
CA ARG A 14 2.27 -22.23 34.73
C ARG A 14 3.60 -22.23 35.48
N ARG A 15 4.03 -23.39 35.99
CA ARG A 15 5.29 -23.49 36.72
C ARG A 15 6.49 -23.17 35.83
N THR A 16 6.52 -23.64 34.60
CA THR A 16 7.57 -23.36 33.63
C THR A 16 7.67 -21.88 33.29
N LEU A 17 6.53 -21.20 33.10
CA LEU A 17 6.48 -19.77 32.77
C LEU A 17 6.89 -18.88 33.95
N PHE A 18 6.52 -19.21 35.17
CA PHE A 18 6.84 -18.43 36.36
C PHE A 18 8.18 -18.77 37.00
N ALA A 19 8.79 -19.91 36.65
CA ALA A 19 10.11 -20.28 37.18
C ALA A 19 11.22 -19.28 36.76
N ARG A 20 11.07 -18.65 35.59
CA ARG A 20 12.04 -17.66 35.06
C ARG A 20 11.32 -16.44 34.46
N PRO A 21 10.80 -15.53 35.34
CA PRO A 21 9.90 -14.48 34.92
C PRO A 21 10.53 -13.51 33.88
N GLY A 22 11.82 -13.20 33.98
CA GLY A 22 12.49 -12.28 33.05
C GLY A 22 12.51 -12.78 31.60
N ARG A 23 12.66 -14.10 31.40
CA ARG A 23 12.64 -14.69 30.06
C ARG A 23 11.21 -14.77 29.50
N SER A 24 10.30 -15.23 30.32
CA SER A 24 8.90 -15.27 29.93
C SER A 24 8.35 -13.88 29.61
N ALA A 25 8.79 -12.85 30.32
CA ALA A 25 8.45 -11.46 30.05
C ALA A 25 9.01 -10.97 28.68
N LEU A 26 10.23 -11.36 28.31
CA LEU A 26 10.80 -10.99 26.99
C LEU A 26 10.07 -11.68 25.83
N LEU A 27 9.74 -12.97 25.98
CA LEU A 27 8.93 -13.69 24.99
C LEU A 27 7.51 -13.11 24.91
N PHE A 28 6.91 -12.84 26.07
CA PHE A 28 5.63 -12.18 26.16
C PHE A 28 5.62 -10.83 25.44
N ALA A 29 6.62 -9.98 25.71
CA ALA A 29 6.75 -8.69 25.04
C ALA A 29 6.89 -8.82 23.53
N ALA A 30 7.69 -9.76 23.04
CA ALA A 30 7.84 -10.01 21.61
C ALA A 30 6.50 -10.40 20.95
N ILE A 31 5.75 -11.32 21.57
CA ILE A 31 4.45 -11.75 21.03
C ILE A 31 3.41 -10.62 21.13
N ALA A 32 3.39 -9.89 22.25
CA ALA A 32 2.50 -8.76 22.45
C ALA A 32 2.75 -7.64 21.41
N MET A 33 4.03 -7.37 21.10
CA MET A 33 4.38 -6.41 20.04
C MET A 33 3.94 -6.89 18.65
N ALA A 34 4.06 -8.19 18.33
CA ALA A 34 3.57 -8.73 17.07
C ALA A 34 2.03 -8.57 16.97
N SER A 35 1.30 -8.91 18.03
CA SER A 35 -0.15 -8.72 18.11
C SER A 35 -0.54 -7.23 18.03
N MET A 36 0.19 -6.36 18.74
CA MET A 36 0.06 -4.90 18.67
C MET A 36 0.21 -4.41 17.22
N LEU A 37 1.28 -4.84 16.54
CA LEU A 37 1.55 -4.41 15.16
C LEU A 37 0.42 -4.83 14.20
N VAL A 38 -0.01 -6.09 14.26
CA VAL A 38 -1.10 -6.61 13.40
C VAL A 38 -2.41 -5.88 13.68
N THR A 39 -2.74 -5.66 14.94
CA THR A 39 -3.95 -4.93 15.33
C THR A 39 -3.88 -3.46 14.91
N ALA A 40 -2.72 -2.81 15.06
CA ALA A 40 -2.52 -1.42 14.66
C ALA A 40 -2.64 -1.24 13.15
N VAL A 41 -1.96 -2.08 12.37
CA VAL A 41 -2.02 -2.01 10.89
C VAL A 41 -3.42 -2.36 10.38
N GLY A 42 -4.07 -3.39 10.95
CA GLY A 42 -5.44 -3.76 10.60
C GLY A 42 -6.46 -2.66 10.90
N SER A 43 -6.32 -1.97 12.03
CA SER A 43 -7.20 -0.86 12.41
C SER A 43 -6.89 0.40 11.59
N GLY A 44 -5.61 0.69 11.33
CA GLY A 44 -5.20 1.76 10.44
C GLY A 44 -5.79 1.58 9.04
N MET A 45 -5.71 0.36 8.48
CA MET A 45 -6.30 0.04 7.19
C MET A 45 -7.83 0.20 7.19
N ARG A 46 -8.50 -0.29 8.24
CA ARG A 46 -9.96 -0.12 8.41
C ARG A 46 -10.34 1.35 8.51
N THR A 47 -9.57 2.13 9.26
CA THR A 47 -9.76 3.59 9.38
C THR A 47 -9.62 4.27 8.03
N VAL A 48 -8.59 3.95 7.25
CA VAL A 48 -8.42 4.50 5.89
C VAL A 48 -9.59 4.08 4.99
N GLN A 49 -10.00 2.81 5.02
CA GLN A 49 -11.13 2.32 4.22
C GLN A 49 -12.43 3.05 4.55
N ASN A 50 -12.76 3.17 5.83
CA ASN A 50 -13.96 3.88 6.27
C ASN A 50 -13.92 5.36 5.89
N ASN A 51 -12.75 6.01 6.02
CA ASN A 51 -12.60 7.40 5.59
C ASN A 51 -12.73 7.54 4.06
N VAL A 52 -12.24 6.58 3.28
CA VAL A 52 -12.42 6.56 1.82
C VAL A 52 -13.89 6.32 1.46
N GLN A 53 -14.54 5.34 2.08
CA GLN A 53 -15.96 5.05 1.86
C GLN A 53 -16.85 6.20 2.31
N GLY A 54 -16.62 6.78 3.49
CA GLY A 54 -17.34 7.94 3.97
C GLY A 54 -17.20 9.16 3.05
N LYS A 55 -15.99 9.37 2.51
CA LYS A 55 -15.74 10.40 1.48
C LYS A 55 -16.51 10.13 0.20
N LEU A 56 -16.61 8.88 -0.22
CA LEU A 56 -17.37 8.48 -1.40
C LEU A 56 -18.86 8.72 -1.19
N THR A 57 -19.41 8.26 -0.08
CA THR A 57 -20.81 8.49 0.27
C THR A 57 -21.11 9.98 0.38
N ASN A 58 -20.21 10.76 0.96
CA ASN A 58 -20.36 12.22 1.05
C ASN A 58 -20.21 12.94 -0.30
N LEU A 59 -19.50 12.35 -1.28
CA LEU A 59 -19.33 12.91 -2.62
C LEU A 59 -20.42 12.45 -3.58
N LEU A 60 -20.81 11.19 -3.53
CA LEU A 60 -21.76 10.58 -4.45
C LEU A 60 -23.19 10.60 -3.91
N GLY A 61 -23.37 10.66 -2.58
CA GLY A 61 -24.64 10.44 -1.91
C GLY A 61 -25.09 8.98 -1.94
N GLU A 62 -26.31 8.74 -1.46
CA GLU A 62 -26.96 7.45 -1.62
C GLU A 62 -27.55 7.38 -3.04
N VAL A 63 -26.91 6.63 -3.91
CA VAL A 63 -27.31 6.45 -5.31
C VAL A 63 -27.18 4.99 -5.67
N ASP A 64 -28.27 4.38 -6.17
CA ASP A 64 -28.27 2.97 -6.62
C ASP A 64 -27.88 2.84 -8.09
N ALA A 65 -28.42 3.73 -8.94
CA ALA A 65 -28.12 3.79 -10.35
C ALA A 65 -27.87 5.20 -10.82
N ARG A 66 -27.13 5.37 -11.90
CA ARG A 66 -26.88 6.66 -12.51
C ARG A 66 -27.07 6.60 -14.02
N LEU A 67 -27.56 7.69 -14.58
CA LEU A 67 -27.63 7.93 -16.02
C LEU A 67 -26.66 9.04 -16.38
N VAL A 68 -25.75 8.75 -17.33
CA VAL A 68 -24.73 9.68 -17.82
C VAL A 68 -24.64 9.58 -19.33
N GLN A 69 -24.20 10.64 -19.99
CA GLN A 69 -23.89 10.55 -21.41
C GLN A 69 -22.51 9.89 -21.59
N GLN A 70 -22.39 9.02 -22.59
CA GLN A 70 -21.15 8.26 -22.86
C GLN A 70 -19.95 9.19 -23.12
N SER A 71 -20.19 10.35 -23.73
CA SER A 71 -19.17 11.37 -23.96
C SER A 71 -18.88 12.26 -22.74
N ALA A 72 -19.56 12.02 -21.61
CA ALA A 72 -19.61 12.90 -20.43
C ALA A 72 -20.05 14.35 -20.77
N ALA A 73 -20.64 14.57 -21.96
CA ALA A 73 -21.20 15.83 -22.33
C ALA A 73 -22.50 16.10 -21.55
N PRO A 74 -22.87 17.38 -21.34
CA PRO A 74 -24.16 17.72 -20.76
C PRO A 74 -25.30 17.31 -21.71
N PHE A 75 -26.45 16.98 -21.12
CA PHE A 75 -27.68 16.65 -21.80
C PHE A 75 -28.85 17.35 -21.15
N SER A 76 -29.99 17.38 -21.85
CA SER A 76 -31.21 18.05 -21.33
C SER A 76 -31.70 17.40 -20.05
N ALA A 77 -31.97 18.21 -19.01
CA ALA A 77 -32.53 17.72 -17.76
C ALA A 77 -33.95 17.21 -17.85
N SER A 78 -34.66 17.42 -19.02
CA SER A 78 -36.00 16.89 -19.26
C SER A 78 -36.13 15.37 -19.10
N ILE A 79 -35.03 14.60 -19.29
CA ILE A 79 -34.99 13.17 -19.08
C ILE A 79 -35.31 12.73 -17.64
N VAL A 80 -35.18 13.65 -16.66
CA VAL A 80 -35.51 13.39 -15.25
C VAL A 80 -36.95 12.97 -15.08
N GLU A 81 -37.88 13.61 -15.79
CA GLU A 81 -39.31 13.30 -15.70
C GLU A 81 -39.60 11.90 -16.29
N GLN A 82 -38.91 11.52 -17.35
CA GLN A 82 -39.00 10.17 -17.92
C GLN A 82 -38.49 9.12 -16.92
N VAL A 83 -37.32 9.35 -16.31
CA VAL A 83 -36.73 8.43 -15.33
C VAL A 83 -37.57 8.30 -14.07
N LYS A 84 -38.21 9.39 -13.61
CA LYS A 84 -39.14 9.32 -12.46
C LYS A 84 -40.33 8.41 -12.69
N SER A 85 -40.74 8.24 -13.94
CA SER A 85 -41.88 7.37 -14.30
C SER A 85 -41.54 5.88 -14.36
N TRP A 86 -40.28 5.52 -14.26
CA TRP A 86 -39.86 4.12 -14.34
C TRP A 86 -40.23 3.32 -13.08
N PRO A 87 -40.52 2.01 -13.23
CA PRO A 87 -40.84 1.17 -12.07
C PRO A 87 -39.67 1.08 -11.09
N ASP A 88 -40.04 0.96 -9.81
CA ASP A 88 -39.13 0.84 -8.67
C ASP A 88 -38.22 2.05 -8.36
N VAL A 89 -38.40 3.15 -9.08
CA VAL A 89 -37.71 4.41 -8.78
C VAL A 89 -38.39 5.09 -7.57
N VAL A 90 -37.59 5.44 -6.55
CA VAL A 90 -38.04 6.15 -5.34
C VAL A 90 -37.78 7.64 -5.47
N ALA A 91 -36.61 8.01 -5.94
CA ALA A 91 -36.23 9.40 -6.10
C ALA A 91 -35.21 9.57 -7.24
N VAL A 92 -35.18 10.76 -7.83
CA VAL A 92 -34.26 11.11 -8.91
C VAL A 92 -33.72 12.52 -8.66
N SER A 93 -32.45 12.74 -8.93
CA SER A 93 -31.78 14.04 -8.83
C SER A 93 -30.88 14.29 -10.03
N ALA A 94 -31.09 15.46 -10.69
CA ALA A 94 -30.18 15.89 -11.74
C ALA A 94 -28.98 16.65 -11.14
N ARG A 95 -27.80 16.38 -11.65
CA ARG A 95 -26.57 17.07 -11.25
C ARG A 95 -25.88 17.66 -12.46
N ARG A 96 -25.25 18.79 -12.26
CA ARG A 96 -24.43 19.48 -13.25
C ARG A 96 -23.02 19.64 -12.72
N LEU A 97 -22.04 19.11 -13.43
CA LEU A 97 -20.63 19.35 -13.16
C LEU A 97 -20.10 20.41 -14.13
N GLY A 98 -19.30 21.32 -13.62
CA GLY A 98 -18.69 22.37 -14.42
C GLY A 98 -17.49 22.98 -13.71
N SER A 99 -16.98 24.09 -14.23
CA SER A 99 -15.95 24.88 -13.57
C SER A 99 -16.29 26.36 -13.68
N LEU A 100 -16.08 27.09 -12.60
CA LEU A 100 -16.32 28.51 -12.51
C LEU A 100 -15.06 29.24 -12.07
N THR A 101 -14.81 30.40 -12.68
CA THR A 101 -13.80 31.33 -12.18
C THR A 101 -14.50 32.39 -11.32
N LEU A 102 -14.07 32.43 -10.06
CA LEU A 102 -14.67 33.29 -9.03
C LEU A 102 -13.70 34.39 -8.62
N SER A 103 -14.22 35.57 -8.33
CA SER A 103 -13.48 36.66 -7.68
C SER A 103 -14.39 37.33 -6.62
N ARG A 104 -13.79 38.06 -5.69
CA ARG A 104 -14.59 38.86 -4.73
C ARG A 104 -15.18 40.07 -5.41
N SER A 105 -16.40 40.49 -5.01
CA SER A 105 -17.07 41.66 -5.53
C SER A 105 -16.41 42.99 -5.13
N ASP A 106 -15.68 42.98 -4.00
CA ASP A 106 -14.95 44.16 -3.49
C ASP A 106 -13.62 44.45 -4.24
N GLY A 107 -13.29 43.67 -5.25
CA GLY A 107 -12.07 43.85 -6.01
C GLY A 107 -10.77 43.56 -5.22
N ALA A 108 -10.83 42.73 -4.18
CA ALA A 108 -9.69 42.38 -3.36
C ALA A 108 -8.51 41.90 -4.22
N LEU A 109 -7.32 42.48 -3.97
CA LEU A 109 -6.09 42.16 -4.68
C LEU A 109 -5.28 41.10 -3.92
N ASP A 110 -4.51 40.31 -4.65
CA ASP A 110 -3.54 39.40 -4.08
C ASP A 110 -2.26 40.13 -3.64
N SER A 111 -1.29 39.40 -3.10
CA SER A 111 0.01 39.95 -2.70
C SER A 111 0.84 40.56 -3.86
N ALA A 112 0.47 40.27 -5.11
CA ALA A 112 1.08 40.82 -6.33
C ALA A 112 0.30 42.01 -6.92
N GLY A 113 -0.75 42.50 -6.25
CA GLY A 113 -1.59 43.60 -6.71
C GLY A 113 -2.53 43.22 -7.86
N LYS A 114 -2.80 41.93 -8.10
CA LYS A 114 -3.75 41.45 -9.11
C LYS A 114 -5.06 41.07 -8.44
N LEU A 115 -6.16 41.11 -9.20
CA LEU A 115 -7.50 40.70 -8.72
C LEU A 115 -7.43 39.27 -8.18
N ARG A 116 -7.81 39.07 -6.91
CA ARG A 116 -7.86 37.75 -6.27
C ARG A 116 -8.96 36.92 -6.91
N ARG A 117 -8.57 35.85 -7.59
CA ARG A 117 -9.46 34.95 -8.32
C ARG A 117 -9.03 33.50 -8.18
N THR A 118 -10.01 32.60 -8.23
CA THR A 118 -9.75 31.16 -8.25
C THR A 118 -10.72 30.46 -9.21
N THR A 119 -10.22 29.48 -9.94
CA THR A 119 -11.08 28.60 -10.74
C THR A 119 -11.38 27.37 -9.91
N ALA A 120 -12.67 27.12 -9.66
CA ALA A 120 -13.17 26.04 -8.85
C ALA A 120 -14.01 25.06 -9.67
N GLN A 121 -13.95 23.78 -9.34
CA GLN A 121 -14.90 22.80 -9.84
C GLN A 121 -16.27 23.12 -9.21
N ALA A 122 -17.28 23.31 -10.04
CA ALA A 122 -18.61 23.64 -9.62
C ALA A 122 -19.54 22.42 -9.74
N ARG A 123 -20.26 22.14 -8.67
CA ARG A 123 -21.30 21.12 -8.62
C ARG A 123 -22.65 21.80 -8.46
N GLY A 124 -23.46 21.71 -9.50
CA GLY A 124 -24.84 22.15 -9.49
C GLY A 124 -25.77 21.06 -8.97
N ILE A 125 -26.54 21.36 -7.94
CA ILE A 125 -27.51 20.45 -7.32
C ILE A 125 -28.92 20.99 -7.48
N ASP A 126 -29.93 20.11 -7.47
CA ASP A 126 -31.34 20.55 -7.46
C ASP A 126 -31.80 20.80 -6.03
N PRO A 127 -32.41 21.97 -5.74
CA PRO A 127 -32.78 22.35 -4.39
C PRO A 127 -33.87 21.46 -3.77
N LEU A 128 -34.70 20.85 -4.61
CA LEU A 128 -35.81 19.98 -4.23
C LEU A 128 -35.43 18.50 -4.21
N SER A 129 -34.18 18.19 -4.47
CA SER A 129 -33.74 16.80 -4.44
C SER A 129 -33.69 16.27 -3.00
N ASP A 130 -33.92 14.95 -2.86
CA ASP A 130 -33.80 14.28 -1.58
C ASP A 130 -32.40 14.52 -1.00
N PRO A 131 -32.27 14.93 0.26
CA PRO A 131 -30.96 15.21 0.90
C PRO A 131 -30.00 14.04 0.88
N ARG A 132 -30.47 12.80 0.70
CA ARG A 132 -29.66 11.60 0.57
C ARG A 132 -28.74 11.62 -0.64
N PHE A 133 -29.16 12.26 -1.75
CA PHE A 133 -28.35 12.35 -2.95
C PHE A 133 -27.08 13.18 -2.76
N ASP A 134 -27.17 14.28 -2.01
CA ASP A 134 -26.08 15.20 -1.82
C ASP A 134 -25.84 15.49 -0.33
N PRO A 135 -25.35 14.51 0.47
CA PRO A 135 -24.99 14.76 1.84
C PRO A 135 -23.83 15.76 1.87
N MET A 136 -24.10 16.98 2.33
CA MET A 136 -23.15 18.06 2.36
C MET A 136 -22.91 18.45 3.82
N PRO A 137 -21.91 17.88 4.48
CA PRO A 137 -21.55 18.33 5.81
C PRO A 137 -21.03 19.75 5.74
N ILE A 138 -21.69 20.67 6.45
CA ILE A 138 -21.32 22.08 6.52
C ILE A 138 -20.45 22.30 7.75
N GLN A 139 -19.31 22.98 7.57
CA GLN A 139 -18.43 23.36 8.66
C GLN A 139 -18.87 24.69 9.29
N GLU A 140 -19.26 25.67 8.46
CA GLU A 140 -19.74 26.99 8.86
C GLU A 140 -20.85 27.41 7.94
N GLY A 141 -21.90 28.07 8.49
CA GLY A 141 -23.05 28.56 7.71
C GLY A 141 -24.11 27.50 7.45
N HIS A 142 -24.74 27.52 6.28
CA HIS A 142 -25.80 26.60 5.88
C HIS A 142 -25.66 26.18 4.41
N ARG A 143 -26.45 25.18 3.99
CA ARG A 143 -26.54 24.75 2.58
C ARG A 143 -27.17 25.86 1.72
N PRO A 144 -26.80 25.91 0.42
CA PRO A 144 -27.50 26.79 -0.51
C PRO A 144 -29.02 26.55 -0.45
N SER A 145 -29.79 27.59 -0.14
CA SER A 145 -31.24 27.57 -0.07
C SER A 145 -31.89 28.47 -1.12
N ASP A 146 -31.11 29.33 -1.80
CA ASP A 146 -31.52 30.25 -2.84
C ASP A 146 -30.59 30.16 -4.08
N ALA A 147 -31.14 30.64 -5.21
CA ALA A 147 -30.40 30.66 -6.47
C ALA A 147 -29.12 31.53 -6.43
N ASN A 148 -29.05 32.55 -5.59
CA ASN A 148 -27.91 33.45 -5.49
C ASN A 148 -26.90 33.01 -4.44
N GLN A 149 -27.01 31.81 -3.89
CA GLN A 149 -26.14 31.30 -2.85
C GLN A 149 -25.14 30.27 -3.38
N ILE A 150 -23.94 30.28 -2.78
CA ILE A 150 -22.86 29.37 -3.09
C ILE A 150 -22.21 28.86 -1.80
N ALA A 151 -21.92 27.56 -1.73
CA ALA A 151 -21.11 26.99 -0.68
C ALA A 151 -19.72 26.72 -1.20
N LEU A 152 -18.68 27.08 -0.43
CA LEU A 152 -17.28 26.96 -0.80
C LEU A 152 -16.64 25.80 -0.06
N ASP A 153 -15.65 25.17 -0.67
CA ASP A 153 -14.73 24.33 0.08
C ASP A 153 -13.66 25.18 0.80
N PRO A 154 -12.95 24.64 1.81
CA PRO A 154 -11.94 25.39 2.57
C PRO A 154 -10.82 25.97 1.70
N VAL A 155 -10.45 25.27 0.60
CA VAL A 155 -9.40 25.72 -0.31
C VAL A 155 -9.85 26.94 -1.10
N THR A 156 -11.06 26.91 -1.63
CA THR A 156 -11.65 28.05 -2.35
C THR A 156 -11.83 29.25 -1.42
N ALA A 157 -12.34 29.01 -0.19
CA ALA A 157 -12.50 30.04 0.81
C ALA A 157 -11.17 30.72 1.16
N LYS A 158 -10.11 29.93 1.35
CA LYS A 158 -8.75 30.42 1.63
C LYS A 158 -8.16 31.20 0.44
N ASN A 159 -8.29 30.67 -0.78
CA ASN A 159 -7.74 31.30 -1.98
C ASN A 159 -8.39 32.67 -2.25
N LEU A 160 -9.69 32.79 -2.02
CA LEU A 160 -10.44 34.02 -2.18
C LEU A 160 -10.43 34.91 -0.92
N ASP A 161 -9.95 34.41 0.22
CA ASP A 161 -10.10 35.03 1.54
C ASP A 161 -11.56 35.40 1.82
N ALA A 162 -12.46 34.47 1.49
CA ALA A 162 -13.89 34.66 1.56
C ALA A 162 -14.46 33.94 2.80
N LYS A 163 -15.30 34.65 3.54
CA LYS A 163 -16.05 34.13 4.70
C LYS A 163 -17.53 34.01 4.34
N VAL A 164 -18.29 33.31 5.19
CA VAL A 164 -19.75 33.29 5.07
C VAL A 164 -20.31 34.72 5.04
N GLY A 165 -21.21 35.01 4.08
CA GLY A 165 -21.74 36.31 3.80
C GLY A 165 -20.95 37.16 2.78
N ALA A 166 -19.79 36.73 2.33
CA ALA A 166 -19.01 37.43 1.30
C ALA A 166 -19.71 37.35 -0.06
N GLU A 167 -19.69 38.44 -0.81
CA GLU A 167 -20.18 38.45 -2.19
C GLU A 167 -19.09 38.10 -3.18
N LEU A 168 -19.37 37.16 -4.06
CA LEU A 168 -18.53 36.71 -5.14
C LEU A 168 -19.09 37.03 -6.50
N LEU A 169 -18.23 37.26 -7.46
CA LEU A 169 -18.54 37.42 -8.88
C LEU A 169 -18.06 36.21 -9.65
N VAL A 170 -18.94 35.61 -10.43
CA VAL A 170 -18.56 34.61 -11.44
C VAL A 170 -18.09 35.36 -12.68
N LEU A 171 -16.84 35.17 -13.03
CA LEU A 171 -16.24 35.76 -14.23
C LEU A 171 -16.64 34.95 -15.45
N ARG A 172 -17.41 35.58 -16.38
CA ARG A 172 -17.84 34.97 -17.65
C ARG A 172 -17.74 36.01 -18.78
N LEU A 173 -17.89 35.54 -20.03
CA LEU A 173 -18.08 36.41 -21.18
C LEU A 173 -19.49 36.95 -21.11
N GLY A 174 -19.64 38.22 -20.69
CA GLY A 174 -20.93 38.90 -20.46
C GLY A 174 -21.04 39.48 -19.05
N ALA A 175 -22.28 39.79 -18.61
CA ALA A 175 -22.51 40.32 -17.28
C ALA A 175 -22.14 39.31 -16.19
N PRO A 176 -21.36 39.69 -15.16
CA PRO A 176 -21.00 38.77 -14.09
C PRO A 176 -22.20 38.38 -13.25
N VAL A 177 -22.26 37.13 -12.82
CA VAL A 177 -23.28 36.63 -11.88
C VAL A 177 -22.77 36.87 -10.46
N LYS A 178 -23.62 37.52 -9.62
CA LYS A 178 -23.34 37.76 -8.21
C LYS A 178 -23.85 36.59 -7.37
N LEU A 179 -23.01 36.05 -6.50
CA LEU A 179 -23.36 34.98 -5.57
C LEU A 179 -22.91 35.34 -4.15
N VAL A 180 -23.68 34.93 -3.16
CA VAL A 180 -23.37 35.14 -1.74
C VAL A 180 -22.92 33.82 -1.12
N VAL A 181 -21.84 33.85 -0.40
CA VAL A 181 -21.32 32.65 0.31
C VAL A 181 -22.25 32.32 1.47
N CYS A 182 -22.98 31.22 1.38
CA CYS A 182 -23.90 30.75 2.41
C CYS A 182 -23.26 29.80 3.42
N GLY A 183 -22.19 29.14 3.03
CA GLY A 183 -21.50 28.19 3.93
C GLY A 183 -20.17 27.70 3.41
N ILE A 184 -19.41 27.12 4.31
CA ILE A 184 -18.15 26.39 4.01
C ILE A 184 -18.40 24.91 4.23
N VAL A 185 -18.22 24.12 3.18
CA VAL A 185 -18.44 22.67 3.21
C VAL A 185 -17.26 22.00 3.94
N GLN A 186 -17.56 21.09 4.85
CA GLN A 186 -16.53 20.23 5.43
C GLN A 186 -15.99 19.28 4.35
N ARG A 187 -14.82 19.57 3.86
CA ARG A 187 -14.15 18.70 2.89
C ARG A 187 -12.86 18.18 3.49
N PRO A 188 -12.74 16.86 3.69
CA PRO A 188 -11.54 16.29 4.23
C PRO A 188 -10.35 16.57 3.30
N MET A 189 -9.26 17.08 3.85
CA MET A 189 -8.04 17.36 3.09
C MET A 189 -7.37 16.05 2.70
N LEU A 190 -7.43 15.70 1.42
CA LEU A 190 -6.69 14.61 0.80
C LEU A 190 -5.38 15.15 0.22
N GLY A 191 -4.47 15.58 1.09
CA GLY A 191 -3.15 16.08 0.66
C GLY A 191 -3.20 17.29 -0.26
N ALA A 192 -2.08 17.61 -0.87
CA ALA A 192 -1.88 18.77 -1.74
C ALA A 192 -2.64 18.72 -3.10
N LEU A 193 -3.37 17.66 -3.39
CA LEU A 193 -4.15 17.48 -4.64
C LEU A 193 -5.56 18.06 -4.58
N GLN A 194 -5.91 18.82 -3.54
CA GLN A 194 -7.25 19.40 -3.47
C GLN A 194 -7.41 20.56 -4.43
N LYS A 195 -8.28 20.34 -5.41
CA LYS A 195 -8.74 21.42 -6.29
C LYS A 195 -9.80 22.24 -5.59
N PRO A 196 -9.82 23.56 -5.81
CA PRO A 196 -10.93 24.41 -5.40
C PRO A 196 -12.27 23.83 -5.87
N ALA A 197 -13.26 23.77 -4.99
CA ALA A 197 -14.58 23.28 -5.33
C ALA A 197 -15.68 24.13 -4.71
N VAL A 198 -16.83 24.19 -5.40
CA VAL A 198 -17.98 24.97 -4.97
C VAL A 198 -19.28 24.22 -5.28
N VAL A 199 -20.29 24.46 -4.48
CA VAL A 199 -21.63 23.90 -4.67
C VAL A 199 -22.64 25.01 -4.74
N LEU A 200 -23.51 24.95 -5.74
CA LEU A 200 -24.58 25.94 -5.97
C LEU A 200 -25.77 25.24 -6.66
N TYR A 201 -26.85 25.98 -6.92
CA TYR A 201 -27.96 25.40 -7.65
C TYR A 201 -27.60 25.10 -9.10
N ARG A 202 -28.11 23.98 -9.64
CA ARG A 202 -27.88 23.52 -11.01
C ARG A 202 -28.30 24.58 -12.05
N LEU A 203 -29.45 25.18 -11.89
CA LEU A 203 -29.91 26.24 -12.78
C LEU A 203 -29.01 27.47 -12.75
N THR A 204 -28.55 27.87 -11.57
CA THR A 204 -27.62 29.01 -11.41
C THR A 204 -26.27 28.69 -12.06
N LEU A 205 -25.81 27.43 -11.93
CA LEU A 205 -24.57 26.98 -12.61
C LEU A 205 -24.74 27.02 -14.13
N ASN A 206 -25.87 26.56 -14.66
CA ASN A 206 -26.16 26.62 -16.10
C ASN A 206 -26.21 28.06 -16.59
N GLU A 207 -26.92 28.96 -15.88
CA GLU A 207 -26.93 30.37 -16.17
C GLU A 207 -25.52 30.99 -16.15
N ALA A 208 -24.72 30.69 -15.10
CA ALA A 208 -23.37 31.17 -14.99
C ALA A 208 -22.47 30.69 -16.15
N MET A 209 -22.76 29.53 -16.72
CA MET A 209 -22.06 28.96 -17.88
C MET A 209 -22.66 29.37 -19.23
N GLY A 210 -23.77 30.16 -19.24
CA GLY A 210 -24.48 30.59 -20.45
C GLY A 210 -25.12 29.41 -21.19
N ARG A 211 -25.70 28.48 -20.45
CA ARG A 211 -26.33 27.25 -20.95
C ARG A 211 -27.80 27.19 -20.51
N ASP A 212 -28.58 26.42 -21.23
CA ASP A 212 -29.95 26.08 -20.88
C ASP A 212 -30.03 25.07 -19.72
N ASP A 213 -31.18 24.50 -19.47
CA ASP A 213 -31.40 23.49 -18.43
C ASP A 213 -30.74 22.15 -18.77
N GLU A 214 -29.46 22.05 -18.44
CA GLU A 214 -28.61 20.91 -18.70
C GLU A 214 -28.23 20.17 -17.41
N ALA A 215 -28.01 18.86 -17.52
CA ALA A 215 -27.43 17.99 -16.52
C ALA A 215 -26.23 17.22 -17.10
N THR A 216 -25.33 16.79 -16.29
CA THR A 216 -24.23 15.87 -16.66
C THR A 216 -24.46 14.47 -16.12
N GLN A 217 -25.32 14.34 -15.11
CA GLN A 217 -25.64 13.09 -14.46
C GLN A 217 -27.04 13.16 -13.87
N VAL A 218 -27.78 12.04 -13.97
CA VAL A 218 -29.01 11.83 -13.21
C VAL A 218 -28.76 10.70 -12.21
N ALA A 219 -28.89 11.00 -10.94
CA ALA A 219 -28.78 10.06 -9.85
C ALA A 219 -30.15 9.45 -9.55
N ILE A 220 -30.21 8.14 -9.36
CA ILE A 220 -31.46 7.38 -9.22
C ILE A 220 -31.36 6.55 -7.94
N LEU A 221 -32.40 6.63 -7.10
CA LEU A 221 -32.58 5.80 -5.91
C LEU A 221 -33.72 4.82 -6.17
N LEU A 222 -33.47 3.54 -5.95
CA LEU A 222 -34.41 2.45 -6.17
C LEU A 222 -35.06 1.97 -4.85
N LYS A 223 -36.11 1.18 -4.95
CA LYS A 223 -36.69 0.52 -3.79
C LYS A 223 -35.72 -0.49 -3.17
N PRO A 224 -35.65 -0.58 -1.85
CA PRO A 224 -34.81 -1.58 -1.17
C PRO A 224 -35.14 -3.00 -1.65
N GLY A 225 -34.10 -3.77 -2.01
CA GLY A 225 -34.22 -5.14 -2.49
C GLY A 225 -34.33 -5.30 -4.01
N THR A 226 -34.32 -4.23 -4.78
CA THR A 226 -34.24 -4.30 -6.26
C THR A 226 -32.86 -4.76 -6.69
N ASP A 227 -32.78 -5.73 -7.61
CA ASP A 227 -31.50 -6.07 -8.27
C ASP A 227 -31.13 -4.95 -9.26
N ILE A 228 -30.21 -4.10 -8.85
CA ILE A 228 -29.78 -2.90 -9.56
C ILE A 228 -29.21 -3.27 -10.94
N GLY A 229 -28.43 -4.36 -11.02
CA GLY A 229 -27.82 -4.81 -12.28
C GLY A 229 -28.85 -5.27 -13.31
N ALA A 230 -29.83 -6.04 -12.88
CA ALA A 230 -30.93 -6.48 -13.73
C ALA A 230 -31.84 -5.32 -14.14
N TRP A 231 -32.13 -4.41 -13.20
CA TRP A 231 -32.93 -3.20 -13.44
C TRP A 231 -32.27 -2.27 -14.48
N CYS A 232 -30.97 -1.99 -14.36
CA CYS A 232 -30.23 -1.18 -15.33
C CYS A 232 -30.23 -1.81 -16.72
N LYS A 233 -30.10 -3.14 -16.83
CA LYS A 233 -30.17 -3.85 -18.12
C LYS A 233 -31.56 -3.77 -18.76
N ALA A 234 -32.61 -3.91 -17.97
CA ALA A 234 -33.99 -3.83 -18.45
C ALA A 234 -34.30 -2.46 -19.05
N HIS A 235 -33.87 -1.38 -18.37
CA HIS A 235 -34.14 0.01 -18.79
C HIS A 235 -33.06 0.61 -19.70
N SER A 236 -31.97 -0.12 -20.00
CA SER A 236 -30.94 0.39 -20.91
C SER A 236 -31.41 0.59 -22.35
N GLN A 237 -32.53 -0.02 -22.74
CA GLN A 237 -33.14 0.14 -24.07
C GLN A 237 -34.10 1.34 -24.12
N ASP A 238 -34.53 1.87 -22.96
CA ASP A 238 -35.47 2.98 -22.85
C ASP A 238 -34.77 4.35 -22.93
N VAL A 239 -33.43 4.36 -22.99
CA VAL A 239 -32.61 5.56 -23.11
C VAL A 239 -31.96 5.67 -24.49
N GLU A 240 -31.56 6.88 -24.86
CA GLU A 240 -30.84 7.13 -26.10
C GLU A 240 -29.53 6.33 -26.18
N SER A 241 -29.13 5.94 -27.39
CA SER A 241 -27.95 5.05 -27.61
C SER A 241 -26.61 5.61 -27.13
N ASP A 242 -26.53 6.94 -26.94
CA ASP A 242 -25.37 7.65 -26.40
C ASP A 242 -25.41 7.84 -24.89
N MET A 243 -26.51 7.43 -24.25
CA MET A 243 -26.66 7.43 -22.80
C MET A 243 -26.27 6.08 -22.18
N LEU A 244 -25.71 6.13 -20.99
CA LEU A 244 -25.30 4.98 -20.21
C LEU A 244 -26.05 4.95 -18.88
N LEU A 245 -26.92 3.94 -18.72
CA LEU A 245 -27.58 3.63 -17.46
C LEU A 245 -26.81 2.51 -16.74
N GLU A 246 -26.29 2.79 -15.56
CA GLU A 246 -25.38 1.86 -14.88
C GLU A 246 -25.56 1.89 -13.36
N PRO A 247 -25.25 0.80 -12.64
CA PRO A 247 -25.19 0.78 -11.19
C PRO A 247 -24.17 1.80 -10.66
N ALA A 248 -24.53 2.54 -9.62
CA ALA A 248 -23.63 3.52 -9.00
C ALA A 248 -22.38 2.90 -8.38
N GLU A 249 -22.44 1.63 -7.95
CA GLU A 249 -21.28 0.87 -7.47
C GLU A 249 -20.17 0.73 -8.53
N MET A 250 -20.54 0.75 -9.81
CA MET A 250 -19.53 0.74 -10.88
C MET A 250 -18.66 1.99 -10.88
N ALA A 251 -19.17 3.12 -10.44
CA ALA A 251 -18.41 4.35 -10.29
C ALA A 251 -17.28 4.24 -9.27
N THR A 252 -17.43 3.37 -8.27
CA THR A 252 -16.48 3.17 -7.18
C THR A 252 -15.57 1.95 -7.37
N SER A 253 -15.85 1.12 -8.36
CA SER A 253 -15.18 -0.16 -8.59
C SER A 253 -13.64 -0.09 -8.70
N GLY A 254 -13.10 1.03 -9.14
CA GLY A 254 -11.65 1.28 -9.19
C GLY A 254 -11.02 1.48 -7.82
N MET A 255 -11.75 2.09 -6.87
CA MET A 255 -11.29 2.28 -5.50
C MET A 255 -11.42 1.03 -4.65
N ASP A 256 -12.47 0.24 -4.86
CA ASP A 256 -12.65 -1.06 -4.19
C ASP A 256 -11.48 -2.01 -4.49
N LYS A 257 -10.90 -1.93 -5.69
CA LYS A 257 -9.72 -2.71 -6.07
C LYS A 257 -8.46 -2.25 -5.32
N GLN A 258 -8.26 -0.95 -5.13
CA GLN A 258 -7.14 -0.44 -4.33
C GLN A 258 -7.29 -0.86 -2.86
N VAL A 259 -8.53 -0.83 -2.35
CA VAL A 259 -8.85 -1.32 -1.01
C VAL A 259 -8.58 -2.82 -0.90
N LEU A 260 -8.99 -3.62 -1.88
CA LEU A 260 -8.72 -5.06 -1.93
C LEU A 260 -7.21 -5.35 -2.00
N ALA A 261 -6.46 -4.64 -2.84
CA ALA A 261 -5.01 -4.77 -2.92
C ALA A 261 -4.34 -4.43 -1.57
N GLY A 262 -4.82 -3.39 -0.89
CA GLY A 262 -4.38 -3.06 0.46
C GLY A 262 -4.69 -4.16 1.49
N GLN A 263 -5.88 -4.78 1.42
CA GLN A 263 -6.25 -5.91 2.28
C GLN A 263 -5.37 -7.13 2.05
N LEU A 264 -5.07 -7.46 0.80
CA LEU A 264 -4.17 -8.55 0.45
C LEU A 264 -2.75 -8.27 0.98
N GLY A 265 -2.24 -7.06 0.79
CA GLY A 265 -0.95 -6.64 1.34
C GLY A 265 -0.90 -6.74 2.87
N PHE A 266 -1.96 -6.31 3.57
CA PHE A 266 -2.10 -6.46 5.01
C PHE A 266 -2.11 -7.92 5.45
N THR A 267 -2.83 -8.78 4.74
CA THR A 267 -2.89 -10.22 5.03
C THR A 267 -1.51 -10.86 4.90
N LEU A 268 -0.78 -10.55 3.84
CA LEU A 268 0.60 -11.04 3.64
C LEU A 268 1.54 -10.55 4.75
N ALA A 269 1.50 -9.27 5.09
CA ALA A 269 2.30 -8.71 6.18
C ALA A 269 1.98 -9.37 7.53
N THR A 270 0.71 -9.70 7.77
CA THR A 270 0.25 -10.42 8.96
C THR A 270 0.86 -11.82 9.03
N VAL A 271 0.84 -12.56 7.94
CA VAL A 271 1.44 -13.89 7.85
C VAL A 271 2.94 -13.83 8.16
N ILE A 272 3.66 -12.89 7.56
CA ILE A 272 5.11 -12.70 7.80
C ILE A 272 5.38 -12.36 9.28
N ALA A 273 4.60 -11.47 9.88
CA ALA A 273 4.75 -11.10 11.28
C ALA A 273 4.56 -12.30 12.23
N PHE A 274 3.58 -13.17 11.95
CA PHE A 274 3.35 -14.38 12.76
C PHE A 274 4.38 -15.47 12.50
N LEU A 275 4.91 -15.60 11.30
CA LEU A 275 6.05 -16.49 11.04
C LEU A 275 7.27 -16.05 11.85
N ALA A 276 7.61 -14.75 11.81
CA ALA A 276 8.70 -14.20 12.62
C ALA A 276 8.48 -14.46 14.13
N CYS A 277 7.26 -14.22 14.62
CA CYS A 277 6.89 -14.51 16.00
C CYS A 277 7.05 -15.99 16.35
N SER A 278 6.60 -16.92 15.46
CA SER A 278 6.73 -18.36 15.65
C SER A 278 8.20 -18.79 15.77
N PHE A 279 9.09 -18.24 14.95
CA PHE A 279 10.53 -18.50 15.04
C PHE A 279 11.13 -17.98 16.36
N ILE A 280 10.76 -16.77 16.79
CA ILE A 280 11.22 -16.22 18.07
C ILE A 280 10.77 -17.10 19.25
N VAL A 281 9.50 -17.52 19.26
CA VAL A 281 8.97 -18.44 20.28
C VAL A 281 9.68 -19.78 20.22
N GLY A 282 9.87 -20.33 19.02
CA GLY A 282 10.56 -21.61 18.83
C GLY A 282 11.99 -21.61 19.35
N VAL A 283 12.77 -20.61 19.02
CA VAL A 283 14.14 -20.46 19.51
C VAL A 283 14.18 -20.25 21.03
N GLY A 284 13.30 -19.38 21.55
CA GLY A 284 13.21 -19.09 22.98
C GLY A 284 12.79 -20.32 23.81
N MET A 285 11.80 -21.08 23.32
CA MET A 285 11.34 -22.29 24.00
C MET A 285 12.34 -23.47 23.88
N THR A 286 13.02 -23.60 22.74
CA THR A 286 14.10 -24.60 22.58
C THR A 286 15.21 -24.38 23.61
N THR A 287 15.59 -23.11 23.79
CA THR A 287 16.58 -22.74 24.80
C THR A 287 16.06 -23.04 26.22
N ALA A 288 14.74 -22.83 26.46
CA ALA A 288 14.10 -23.19 27.72
C ALA A 288 14.19 -24.70 28.03
N VAL A 289 13.86 -25.52 27.04
CA VAL A 289 13.88 -26.97 27.19
C VAL A 289 15.31 -27.45 27.47
N ALA A 290 16.31 -26.91 26.79
CA ALA A 290 17.71 -27.25 27.04
C ALA A 290 18.18 -26.91 28.48
N GLU A 291 17.67 -25.83 29.06
CA GLU A 291 17.96 -25.47 30.46
C GLU A 291 17.24 -26.34 31.48
N LEU A 292 16.04 -26.83 31.13
CA LEU A 292 15.18 -27.65 31.99
C LEU A 292 15.42 -29.16 31.77
N GLU A 293 16.41 -29.54 30.97
CA GLU A 293 16.63 -30.95 30.55
C GLU A 293 16.71 -31.89 31.76
N ARG A 294 17.42 -31.51 32.84
CA ARG A 294 17.52 -32.33 34.08
C ARG A 294 16.18 -32.46 34.81
N GLU A 295 15.44 -31.36 34.92
CA GLU A 295 14.11 -31.36 35.55
C GLU A 295 13.15 -32.23 34.77
N LEU A 296 13.17 -32.16 33.42
CA LEU A 296 12.38 -32.98 32.53
C LEU A 296 12.75 -34.45 32.65
N ALA A 297 14.05 -34.78 32.74
CA ALA A 297 14.54 -36.12 32.98
C ALA A 297 14.08 -36.64 34.34
N THR A 298 14.13 -35.85 35.40
CA THR A 298 13.64 -36.22 36.74
C THR A 298 12.15 -36.50 36.72
N LEU A 299 11.34 -35.67 36.05
CA LEU A 299 9.90 -35.90 35.86
C LEU A 299 9.63 -37.21 35.13
N ARG A 300 10.43 -37.56 34.14
CA ARG A 300 10.32 -38.85 33.45
C ARG A 300 10.66 -40.05 34.35
N CYS A 301 11.69 -39.92 35.19
CA CYS A 301 11.98 -40.92 36.22
C CYS A 301 10.81 -41.12 37.20
N LEU A 302 10.07 -40.06 37.52
CA LEU A 302 8.88 -40.09 38.39
C LEU A 302 7.63 -40.56 37.66
N GLY A 303 7.74 -41.03 36.39
CA GLY A 303 6.63 -41.61 35.63
C GLY A 303 5.90 -40.70 34.66
N ALA A 304 6.37 -39.46 34.40
CA ALA A 304 5.76 -38.62 33.39
C ALA A 304 5.89 -39.21 31.99
N SER A 305 4.77 -39.32 31.26
CA SER A 305 4.77 -39.86 29.89
C SER A 305 5.32 -38.81 28.87
N ARG A 306 5.81 -39.34 27.72
CA ARG A 306 6.25 -38.45 26.59
C ARG A 306 5.15 -37.50 26.16
N GLY A 307 3.91 -37.99 26.07
CA GLY A 307 2.77 -37.17 25.66
C GLY A 307 2.43 -36.06 26.66
N GLN A 308 2.62 -36.29 27.97
CA GLN A 308 2.40 -35.26 29.00
C GLN A 308 3.42 -34.12 28.91
N LEU A 309 4.70 -34.44 28.66
CA LEU A 309 5.72 -33.42 28.49
C LEU A 309 5.52 -32.64 27.18
N PHE A 310 5.17 -33.33 26.10
CA PHE A 310 4.84 -32.70 24.83
C PHE A 310 3.66 -31.73 24.98
N ALA A 311 2.53 -32.22 25.51
CA ALA A 311 1.33 -31.43 25.72
C ALA A 311 1.58 -30.25 26.68
N GLY A 312 2.38 -30.48 27.73
CA GLY A 312 2.73 -29.44 28.70
C GLY A 312 3.53 -28.28 28.05
N GLN A 313 4.45 -28.57 27.17
CA GLN A 313 5.22 -27.55 26.43
C GLN A 313 4.37 -26.80 25.39
N CYS A 314 3.53 -27.53 24.64
CA CYS A 314 2.57 -26.91 23.73
C CYS A 314 1.60 -25.99 24.49
N CYS A 315 1.08 -26.47 25.64
CA CYS A 315 0.22 -25.67 26.51
C CYS A 315 0.93 -24.40 27.01
N ALA A 316 2.20 -24.49 27.40
CA ALA A 316 3.00 -23.32 27.81
C ALA A 316 3.14 -22.31 26.67
N GLY A 317 3.41 -22.76 25.45
CA GLY A 317 3.47 -21.90 24.26
C GLY A 317 2.15 -21.21 23.97
N VAL A 318 1.04 -21.95 23.97
CA VAL A 318 -0.30 -21.41 23.73
C VAL A 318 -0.73 -20.42 24.81
N VAL A 319 -0.47 -20.72 26.08
CA VAL A 319 -0.83 -19.83 27.21
C VAL A 319 -0.06 -18.52 27.12
N LEU A 320 1.25 -18.61 26.90
CA LEU A 320 2.09 -17.43 26.77
C LEU A 320 1.65 -16.55 25.61
N SER A 321 1.38 -17.17 24.45
CA SER A 321 1.04 -16.43 23.24
C SER A 321 -0.39 -15.89 23.28
N SER A 322 -1.36 -16.61 23.86
CA SER A 322 -2.73 -16.13 24.04
C SER A 322 -2.77 -14.92 24.96
N THR A 323 -2.09 -14.99 26.12
CA THR A 323 -2.06 -13.88 27.09
C THR A 323 -1.34 -12.67 26.51
N ALA A 324 -0.23 -12.88 25.82
CA ALA A 324 0.52 -11.81 25.15
C ALA A 324 -0.30 -11.19 24.00
N GLY A 325 -0.99 -12.02 23.21
CA GLY A 325 -1.87 -11.58 22.14
C GLY A 325 -2.99 -10.68 22.65
N ILE A 326 -3.69 -11.11 23.72
CA ILE A 326 -4.75 -10.33 24.36
C ILE A 326 -4.23 -8.97 24.85
N VAL A 327 -3.05 -8.92 25.46
CA VAL A 327 -2.46 -7.66 25.93
C VAL A 327 -2.00 -6.79 24.77
N GLY A 328 -1.50 -7.36 23.66
CA GLY A 328 -1.05 -6.61 22.50
C GLY A 328 -2.18 -5.88 21.78
N ILE A 329 -3.40 -6.42 21.75
CA ILE A 329 -4.56 -5.84 21.06
C ILE A 329 -4.88 -4.40 21.53
N PRO A 330 -5.07 -4.11 22.84
CA PRO A 330 -5.34 -2.75 23.30
C PRO A 330 -4.24 -1.75 22.92
N PHE A 331 -2.97 -2.17 23.01
CA PHE A 331 -1.86 -1.32 22.59
C PHE A 331 -1.86 -1.09 21.08
N GLY A 332 -2.29 -2.07 20.28
CA GLY A 332 -2.48 -1.93 18.84
C GLY A 332 -3.57 -0.92 18.51
N PHE A 333 -4.70 -0.98 19.17
CA PHE A 333 -5.76 0.02 19.03
C PHE A 333 -5.30 1.41 19.46
N ALA A 334 -4.58 1.52 20.58
CA ALA A 334 -4.03 2.78 21.06
C ALA A 334 -3.02 3.37 20.05
N GLY A 335 -2.15 2.54 19.47
CA GLY A 335 -1.20 2.96 18.45
C GLY A 335 -1.90 3.47 17.18
N ALA A 336 -2.90 2.73 16.68
CA ALA A 336 -3.68 3.16 15.52
C ALA A 336 -4.49 4.44 15.80
N TRP A 337 -5.07 4.57 17.01
CA TRP A 337 -5.75 5.78 17.46
C TRP A 337 -4.80 6.99 17.49
N LEU A 338 -3.58 6.81 18.03
CA LEU A 338 -2.58 7.88 18.09
C LEU A 338 -2.19 8.37 16.69
N VAL A 339 -1.97 7.44 15.75
CA VAL A 339 -1.67 7.77 14.36
C VAL A 339 -2.87 8.49 13.72
N THR A 340 -4.09 8.02 13.91
CA THR A 340 -5.30 8.67 13.40
C THR A 340 -5.48 10.07 14.00
N TRP A 341 -5.19 10.24 15.27
CA TRP A 341 -5.24 11.55 15.94
C TRP A 341 -4.19 12.52 15.38
N TRP A 342 -2.98 12.01 15.08
CA TRP A 342 -1.93 12.83 14.45
C TRP A 342 -2.33 13.31 13.05
N PHE A 343 -3.00 12.44 12.27
CA PHE A 343 -3.47 12.73 10.91
C PHE A 343 -4.96 13.09 10.86
N ARG A 344 -5.53 13.63 11.94
CA ARG A 344 -6.98 13.93 12.04
C ARG A 344 -7.52 14.85 10.93
N GLU A 345 -6.69 15.75 10.39
CA GLU A 345 -7.06 16.62 9.27
C GLU A 345 -7.29 15.82 7.97
N SER A 346 -6.57 14.73 7.79
CA SER A 346 -6.69 13.84 6.62
C SER A 346 -7.70 12.72 6.83
N LEU A 347 -8.04 12.40 8.09
CA LEU A 347 -8.91 11.29 8.50
C LEU A 347 -10.08 11.79 9.39
N PRO A 348 -11.02 12.57 8.83
CA PRO A 348 -12.08 13.23 9.60
C PRO A 348 -13.12 12.26 10.21
N GLU A 349 -13.35 11.09 9.60
CA GLU A 349 -14.23 10.04 10.15
C GLU A 349 -13.70 9.44 11.47
N GLY A 350 -12.46 9.79 11.84
CA GLY A 350 -11.84 9.36 13.07
C GLY A 350 -11.37 7.90 13.04
N PHE A 351 -10.98 7.41 14.22
CA PHE A 351 -10.46 6.06 14.41
C PHE A 351 -11.58 5.01 14.35
N THR A 352 -11.36 3.96 13.57
CA THR A 352 -12.28 2.81 13.47
C THR A 352 -11.53 1.53 13.84
N PRO A 353 -11.92 0.83 14.93
CA PRO A 353 -11.26 -0.42 15.32
C PRO A 353 -11.56 -1.53 14.32
N SER A 354 -10.54 -2.34 14.00
CA SER A 354 -10.68 -3.54 13.18
C SER A 354 -10.82 -4.77 14.08
N TRP A 355 -12.03 -5.25 14.31
CA TRP A 355 -12.28 -6.49 15.06
C TRP A 355 -11.74 -7.72 14.32
N LEU A 356 -11.76 -7.70 12.98
CA LEU A 356 -11.08 -8.71 12.16
C LEU A 356 -9.58 -8.72 12.42
N GLY A 357 -8.94 -7.53 12.42
CA GLY A 357 -7.52 -7.39 12.74
C GLY A 357 -7.18 -7.89 14.15
N ALA A 358 -8.03 -7.60 15.14
CA ALA A 358 -7.86 -8.12 16.50
C ALA A 358 -8.04 -9.65 16.57
N GLY A 359 -9.01 -10.19 15.84
CA GLY A 359 -9.22 -11.64 15.73
C GLY A 359 -8.05 -12.36 15.08
N LEU A 360 -7.52 -11.80 13.98
CA LEU A 360 -6.32 -12.30 13.30
C LEU A 360 -5.08 -12.19 14.20
N ALA A 361 -4.94 -11.09 14.96
CA ALA A 361 -3.85 -10.91 15.90
C ALA A 361 -3.86 -11.96 17.01
N LEU A 362 -5.02 -12.26 17.59
CA LEU A 362 -5.17 -13.29 18.62
C LEU A 362 -4.97 -14.69 18.04
N GLY A 363 -5.66 -15.02 16.95
CA GLY A 363 -5.56 -16.33 16.29
C GLY A 363 -4.14 -16.62 15.81
N GLY A 364 -3.51 -15.62 15.16
CA GLY A 364 -2.12 -15.71 14.71
C GLY A 364 -1.14 -15.86 15.88
N SER A 365 -1.34 -15.14 16.98
CA SER A 365 -0.50 -15.30 18.19
C SER A 365 -0.59 -16.71 18.74
N VAL A 366 -1.80 -17.27 18.84
CA VAL A 366 -2.02 -18.65 19.33
C VAL A 366 -1.35 -19.65 18.39
N MET A 367 -1.52 -19.48 17.09
CA MET A 367 -0.89 -20.34 16.07
C MET A 367 0.63 -20.23 16.10
N ALA A 368 1.18 -19.02 16.19
CA ALA A 368 2.60 -18.81 16.31
C ALA A 368 3.19 -19.45 17.58
N GLY A 369 2.46 -19.35 18.70
CA GLY A 369 2.86 -20.00 19.95
C GLY A 369 2.83 -21.50 19.86
N LEU A 370 1.81 -22.08 19.21
CA LEU A 370 1.71 -23.51 18.99
C LEU A 370 2.80 -24.03 18.06
N LEU A 371 2.96 -23.41 16.87
CA LEU A 371 3.97 -23.81 15.89
C LEU A 371 5.40 -23.64 16.46
N GLY A 372 5.66 -22.53 17.15
CA GLY A 372 6.93 -22.29 17.81
C GLY A 372 7.23 -23.29 18.92
N ALA A 373 6.20 -23.79 19.63
CA ALA A 373 6.37 -24.78 20.69
C ALA A 373 6.53 -26.21 20.20
N LEU A 374 6.14 -26.56 18.96
CA LEU A 374 6.14 -27.94 18.46
C LEU A 374 7.51 -28.62 18.53
N ASN A 375 8.54 -27.98 18.00
CA ASN A 375 9.89 -28.55 18.00
C ASN A 375 10.49 -28.65 19.42
N PRO A 376 10.42 -27.61 20.28
CA PRO A 376 10.80 -27.73 21.70
C PRO A 376 10.03 -28.82 22.44
N ALA A 377 8.74 -28.94 22.20
CA ALA A 377 7.90 -29.99 22.82
C ALA A 377 8.34 -31.40 22.40
N ARG A 378 8.69 -31.57 21.10
CA ARG A 378 9.24 -32.83 20.61
C ARG A 378 10.56 -33.17 21.30
N ILE A 379 11.49 -32.21 21.39
CA ILE A 379 12.79 -32.38 22.08
C ILE A 379 12.54 -32.73 23.55
N ALA A 380 11.69 -31.99 24.26
CA ALA A 380 11.35 -32.24 25.66
C ALA A 380 10.77 -33.64 25.88
N SER A 381 9.91 -34.12 24.97
CA SER A 381 9.29 -35.45 25.05
C SER A 381 10.27 -36.60 24.82
N GLN A 382 11.35 -36.37 24.07
CA GLN A 382 12.35 -37.38 23.71
C GLN A 382 13.54 -37.40 24.69
N THR A 383 13.62 -36.49 25.66
CA THR A 383 14.70 -36.45 26.66
C THR A 383 14.85 -37.78 27.38
N SER A 384 16.03 -38.39 27.26
CA SER A 384 16.36 -39.65 27.93
C SER A 384 16.83 -39.36 29.36
N PRO A 385 16.20 -39.98 30.38
CA PRO A 385 16.66 -39.79 31.78
C PRO A 385 18.14 -40.16 31.98
N LEU A 386 18.62 -41.21 31.30
CA LEU A 386 19.98 -41.69 31.44
C LEU A 386 21.00 -40.75 30.78
N GLU A 387 20.69 -40.16 29.63
CA GLU A 387 21.56 -39.25 28.92
C GLU A 387 21.62 -37.86 29.60
N ALA A 388 20.51 -37.37 30.15
CA ALA A 388 20.46 -36.11 30.85
C ALA A 388 21.24 -36.10 32.17
N LEU A 389 21.43 -37.29 32.80
CA LEU A 389 22.26 -37.46 33.99
C LEU A 389 23.75 -37.65 33.66
N ARG A 390 24.08 -38.02 32.44
CA ARG A 390 25.48 -38.14 31.97
C ARG A 390 25.88 -36.81 31.29
N ARG A 391 26.78 -36.05 31.89
CA ARG A 391 27.41 -34.84 31.32
C ARG A 391 28.30 -35.19 30.11
N ARG A 392 27.76 -35.64 29.00
CA ARG A 392 28.52 -35.78 27.74
C ARG A 392 28.22 -34.64 26.81
N ALA A 393 29.24 -33.96 26.31
CA ALA A 393 29.10 -33.03 25.19
C ALA A 393 28.61 -33.83 23.98
N THR A 394 27.42 -33.61 23.51
CA THR A 394 26.92 -34.20 22.27
C THR A 394 27.71 -33.65 21.08
N PRO A 395 28.32 -34.53 20.22
CA PRO A 395 29.04 -34.04 19.06
C PRO A 395 28.10 -33.28 18.13
N VAL A 396 28.56 -32.15 17.56
CA VAL A 396 27.80 -31.39 16.58
C VAL A 396 27.56 -32.24 15.34
N TRP A 397 26.32 -32.40 14.95
CA TRP A 397 25.92 -33.10 13.73
C TRP A 397 26.30 -32.30 12.48
N ARG A 398 27.53 -32.48 11.98
CA ARG A 398 28.06 -31.74 10.84
C ARG A 398 27.30 -31.98 9.55
N ALA A 399 26.78 -33.16 9.29
CA ALA A 399 25.95 -33.46 8.14
C ALA A 399 24.65 -32.62 8.13
N GLY A 400 24.08 -32.29 9.28
CA GLY A 400 22.90 -31.44 9.39
C GLY A 400 23.12 -30.02 8.89
N ILE A 401 24.35 -29.48 8.94
CA ILE A 401 24.64 -28.13 8.38
C ILE A 401 24.50 -28.17 6.86
N TRP A 402 25.00 -29.25 6.22
CA TRP A 402 24.83 -29.44 4.77
C TRP A 402 23.37 -29.68 4.38
N ILE A 403 22.61 -30.38 5.23
CA ILE A 403 21.16 -30.55 5.03
C ILE A 403 20.45 -29.18 5.13
N CYS A 404 20.79 -28.36 6.13
CA CYS A 404 20.24 -27.00 6.24
C CYS A 404 20.57 -26.15 5.00
N LEU A 405 21.79 -26.29 4.45
CA LEU A 405 22.19 -25.61 3.23
C LEU A 405 21.35 -26.09 2.03
N ALA A 406 21.29 -27.41 1.82
CA ALA A 406 20.58 -27.99 0.68
C ALA A 406 19.06 -27.70 0.72
N VAL A 407 18.41 -27.90 1.88
CA VAL A 407 17.00 -27.61 2.07
C VAL A 407 16.72 -26.11 1.96
N GLY A 408 17.58 -25.28 2.53
CA GLY A 408 17.44 -23.83 2.45
C GLY A 408 17.51 -23.31 1.01
N ILE A 409 18.48 -23.79 0.22
CA ILE A 409 18.60 -23.45 -1.21
C ILE A 409 17.39 -23.99 -1.99
N ALA A 410 16.94 -25.21 -1.72
CA ALA A 410 15.78 -25.78 -2.38
C ALA A 410 14.51 -24.94 -2.10
N CYS A 411 14.32 -24.48 -0.86
CA CYS A 411 13.20 -23.62 -0.50
C CYS A 411 13.25 -22.24 -1.19
N ALA A 412 14.43 -21.61 -1.27
CA ALA A 412 14.61 -20.37 -1.99
C ALA A 412 14.38 -20.57 -3.51
N SER A 413 14.94 -21.62 -4.10
CA SER A 413 14.72 -21.97 -5.51
C SER A 413 13.25 -22.28 -5.82
N PHE A 414 12.49 -22.82 -4.87
CA PHE A 414 11.05 -23.07 -5.05
C PHE A 414 10.28 -21.78 -5.30
N GLU A 415 10.57 -20.71 -4.56
CA GLU A 415 9.94 -19.41 -4.77
C GLU A 415 10.23 -18.84 -6.16
N VAL A 416 11.50 -18.91 -6.56
CA VAL A 416 11.91 -18.48 -7.92
C VAL A 416 11.14 -19.28 -8.98
N LEU A 417 11.00 -20.60 -8.79
CA LEU A 417 10.25 -21.47 -9.70
C LEU A 417 8.77 -21.05 -9.77
N VAL A 418 8.11 -20.82 -8.63
CA VAL A 418 6.70 -20.42 -8.56
C VAL A 418 6.45 -19.14 -9.36
N LEU A 419 7.34 -18.15 -9.23
CA LEU A 419 7.18 -16.84 -9.89
C LEU A 419 7.52 -16.87 -11.39
N THR A 420 8.40 -17.77 -11.82
CA THR A 420 8.82 -17.87 -13.23
C THR A 420 7.97 -18.82 -14.07
N LEU A 421 7.16 -19.68 -13.44
CA LEU A 421 6.27 -20.59 -14.15
C LEU A 421 5.22 -19.80 -14.98
N PRO A 422 4.95 -20.19 -16.24
CA PRO A 422 3.94 -19.58 -17.09
C PRO A 422 2.52 -20.05 -16.67
N THR A 423 2.08 -19.62 -15.49
CA THR A 423 0.75 -19.94 -14.95
C THR A 423 -0.11 -18.70 -14.88
N ASN A 424 -1.44 -18.89 -14.70
CA ASN A 424 -2.37 -17.77 -14.53
C ASN A 424 -1.96 -16.93 -13.32
N THR A 425 -1.99 -15.61 -13.47
CA THR A 425 -1.61 -14.61 -12.43
C THR A 425 -2.30 -14.86 -11.10
N GLN A 426 -3.56 -15.25 -11.10
CA GLN A 426 -4.31 -15.56 -9.89
C GLN A 426 -3.74 -16.78 -9.15
N HIS A 427 -3.44 -17.86 -9.85
CA HIS A 427 -2.84 -19.06 -9.27
C HIS A 427 -1.43 -18.78 -8.75
N LYS A 428 -0.64 -18.02 -9.53
CA LYS A 428 0.71 -17.59 -9.12
C LYS A 428 0.67 -16.80 -7.81
N PHE A 429 -0.24 -15.82 -7.71
CA PHE A 429 -0.42 -15.02 -6.49
C PHE A 429 -0.76 -15.88 -5.27
N TRP A 430 -1.76 -16.77 -5.39
CA TRP A 430 -2.16 -17.61 -4.25
C TRP A 430 -1.11 -18.65 -3.88
N LEU A 431 -0.40 -19.20 -4.87
CA LEU A 431 0.70 -20.14 -4.61
C LEU A 431 1.86 -19.43 -3.90
N HIS A 432 2.22 -18.21 -4.34
CA HIS A 432 3.18 -17.37 -3.65
C HIS A 432 2.74 -17.07 -2.21
N ALA A 433 1.50 -16.62 -2.02
CA ALA A 433 1.00 -16.20 -0.71
C ALA A 433 0.91 -17.35 0.30
N LEU A 434 0.41 -18.51 -0.11
CA LEU A 434 0.11 -19.65 0.78
C LEU A 434 1.29 -20.60 0.95
N ALA A 435 2.10 -20.79 -0.07
CA ALA A 435 3.23 -21.72 -0.06
C ALA A 435 4.58 -21.00 -0.20
N GLY A 436 4.73 -20.13 -1.17
CA GLY A 436 5.98 -19.46 -1.47
C GLY A 436 6.54 -18.67 -0.29
N LEU A 437 5.74 -17.75 0.26
CA LEU A 437 6.16 -16.94 1.41
C LEU A 437 6.56 -17.77 2.65
N PRO A 438 5.77 -18.74 3.13
CA PRO A 438 6.21 -19.57 4.24
C PRO A 438 7.49 -20.37 3.94
N ILE A 439 7.56 -20.97 2.76
CA ILE A 439 8.68 -21.82 2.36
C ILE A 439 9.98 -21.01 2.25
N ILE A 440 9.98 -19.86 1.61
CA ILE A 440 11.17 -19.01 1.49
C ILE A 440 11.68 -18.54 2.86
N HIS A 441 10.77 -18.17 3.78
CA HIS A 441 11.16 -17.76 5.13
C HIS A 441 11.78 -18.90 5.92
N ILE A 442 11.22 -20.12 5.82
CA ILE A 442 11.80 -21.32 6.41
C ILE A 442 13.15 -21.62 5.80
N GLY A 443 13.29 -21.49 4.48
CA GLY A 443 14.52 -21.70 3.75
C GLY A 443 15.66 -20.80 4.26
N TRP A 444 15.42 -19.50 4.26
CA TRP A 444 16.41 -18.53 4.75
C TRP A 444 16.70 -18.65 6.24
N PHE A 445 15.70 -19.02 7.04
CA PHE A 445 15.90 -19.33 8.46
C PHE A 445 16.88 -20.49 8.66
N LEU A 446 16.77 -21.55 7.86
CA LEU A 446 17.72 -22.67 7.87
C LEU A 446 19.09 -22.27 7.30
N LEU A 447 19.14 -21.43 6.26
CA LEU A 447 20.39 -20.92 5.68
C LEU A 447 21.21 -20.09 6.66
N CYS A 448 20.59 -19.46 7.67
CA CYS A 448 21.33 -18.78 8.71
C CYS A 448 22.30 -19.68 9.47
N VAL A 449 22.11 -21.02 9.48
CA VAL A 449 23.02 -21.96 10.14
C VAL A 449 24.37 -22.06 9.39
N PRO A 450 24.42 -22.38 8.08
CA PRO A 450 25.68 -22.35 7.33
C PRO A 450 26.25 -20.93 7.18
N ILE A 451 25.42 -19.89 7.03
CA ILE A 451 25.88 -18.48 7.00
C ILE A 451 26.60 -18.13 8.31
N MET A 452 26.10 -18.56 9.45
CA MET A 452 26.76 -18.35 10.75
C MET A 452 28.16 -18.99 10.80
N GLN A 453 28.35 -20.17 10.21
CA GLN A 453 29.66 -20.78 10.10
C GLN A 453 30.61 -19.98 9.21
N MET A 454 30.09 -19.47 8.08
CA MET A 454 30.86 -18.63 7.16
C MET A 454 31.24 -17.28 7.82
N VAL A 455 30.29 -16.60 8.47
CA VAL A 455 30.55 -15.38 9.23
C VAL A 455 31.55 -15.64 10.35
N GLY A 456 31.41 -16.76 11.08
CA GLY A 456 32.37 -17.17 12.12
C GLY A 456 33.77 -17.42 11.58
N ALA A 457 33.90 -17.99 10.37
CA ALA A 457 35.18 -18.19 9.74
C ALA A 457 35.85 -16.87 9.30
N LEU A 458 35.08 -15.95 8.74
CA LEU A 458 35.59 -14.69 8.21
C LEU A 458 35.85 -13.62 9.28
N PHE A 459 34.93 -13.45 10.22
CA PHE A 459 34.90 -12.30 11.14
C PHE A 459 35.39 -12.63 12.55
N SER A 460 35.63 -13.93 12.92
CA SER A 460 36.13 -14.26 14.24
C SER A 460 37.51 -13.65 14.52
N GLY A 461 38.40 -13.57 13.52
CA GLY A 461 39.72 -12.94 13.66
C GLY A 461 39.65 -11.45 14.00
N PRO A 462 39.03 -10.62 13.14
CA PRO A 462 38.84 -9.18 13.41
C PRO A 462 38.12 -8.90 14.72
N LEU A 463 37.06 -9.63 15.06
CA LEU A 463 36.31 -9.43 16.31
C LEU A 463 37.12 -9.85 17.55
N THR A 464 37.96 -10.88 17.48
CA THR A 464 38.84 -11.24 18.60
C THR A 464 39.87 -10.16 18.88
N THR A 465 40.47 -9.57 17.85
CA THR A 465 41.40 -8.44 17.98
C THR A 465 40.75 -7.21 18.56
N LEU A 466 39.53 -6.86 18.06
CA LEU A 466 38.76 -5.70 18.56
C LEU A 466 38.34 -5.84 20.03
N CYS A 467 37.99 -7.06 20.46
CA CYS A 467 37.55 -7.34 21.84
C CYS A 467 38.68 -7.76 22.78
N GLY A 468 39.94 -7.80 22.32
CA GLY A 468 41.09 -8.24 23.13
C GLY A 468 41.01 -9.69 23.60
N LEU A 469 40.47 -10.59 22.75
CA LEU A 469 40.26 -12.00 23.09
C LEU A 469 41.39 -12.90 22.53
N PRO A 470 41.66 -14.04 23.17
CA PRO A 470 42.57 -15.03 22.61
C PRO A 470 42.11 -15.55 21.25
N LYS A 471 43.08 -15.71 20.32
CA LYS A 471 42.77 -16.24 18.98
C LYS A 471 42.13 -17.64 19.06
N GLY A 472 41.06 -17.89 18.32
CA GLY A 472 40.35 -19.16 18.24
C GLY A 472 39.24 -19.37 19.28
N LEU A 473 39.17 -18.59 20.36
CA LEU A 473 38.12 -18.74 21.38
C LEU A 473 36.73 -18.51 20.82
N LEU A 474 36.55 -17.44 20.08
CA LEU A 474 35.29 -17.05 19.44
C LEU A 474 34.88 -18.05 18.37
N ARG A 475 35.83 -18.47 17.50
CA ARG A 475 35.58 -19.48 16.45
C ARG A 475 35.16 -20.81 17.05
N GLY A 476 35.82 -21.23 18.16
CA GLY A 476 35.44 -22.44 18.90
C GLY A 476 34.03 -22.38 19.47
N GLY A 477 33.57 -21.21 19.94
CA GLY A 477 32.22 -21.00 20.41
C GLY A 477 31.17 -21.21 19.30
N VAL A 478 31.40 -20.62 18.12
CA VAL A 478 30.50 -20.75 16.95
C VAL A 478 30.43 -22.18 16.44
N THR A 479 31.59 -22.86 16.32
CA THR A 479 31.62 -24.23 15.79
C THR A 479 30.97 -25.25 16.72
N ARG A 480 30.89 -24.97 18.03
CA ARG A 480 30.24 -25.85 19.03
C ARG A 480 28.74 -25.69 19.08
N ALA A 481 28.15 -24.55 18.64
CA ALA A 481 26.72 -24.31 18.73
C ALA A 481 26.13 -23.60 17.47
N PRO A 482 26.39 -24.15 16.25
CA PRO A 482 26.03 -23.47 15.01
C PRO A 482 24.52 -23.33 14.82
N TYR A 483 23.75 -24.35 15.18
CA TYR A 483 22.29 -24.33 15.07
C TYR A 483 21.67 -23.28 15.97
N ARG A 484 22.10 -23.22 17.23
CA ARG A 484 21.53 -22.28 18.18
C ARG A 484 21.79 -20.82 17.77
N LEU A 485 23.05 -20.51 17.39
CA LEU A 485 23.43 -19.15 16.99
C LEU A 485 22.84 -18.79 15.63
N GLY A 486 22.87 -19.72 14.66
CA GLY A 486 22.32 -19.51 13.33
C GLY A 486 20.80 -19.29 13.34
N LEU A 487 20.04 -20.11 14.04
CA LEU A 487 18.58 -19.96 14.15
C LEU A 487 18.21 -18.69 14.94
N THR A 488 19.04 -18.27 15.91
CA THR A 488 18.86 -16.98 16.58
C THR A 488 19.03 -15.79 15.60
N ALA A 489 20.08 -15.87 14.78
CA ALA A 489 20.30 -14.88 13.72
C ALA A 489 19.13 -14.88 12.70
N GLY A 490 18.60 -16.06 12.38
CA GLY A 490 17.44 -16.21 11.52
C GLY A 490 16.19 -15.51 12.04
N ALA A 491 15.95 -15.52 13.33
CA ALA A 491 14.85 -14.76 13.93
C ALA A 491 15.03 -13.24 13.78
N LEU A 492 16.26 -12.73 13.90
CA LEU A 492 16.57 -11.31 13.72
C LEU A 492 16.59 -10.90 12.23
N MET A 493 16.96 -11.81 11.35
CA MET A 493 16.98 -11.66 9.89
C MET A 493 15.63 -11.14 9.35
N MET A 494 14.51 -11.61 9.95
CA MET A 494 13.15 -11.23 9.51
C MET A 494 12.92 -9.72 9.52
N GLY A 495 13.36 -9.03 10.58
CA GLY A 495 13.23 -7.57 10.66
C GLY A 495 14.00 -6.85 9.56
N MET A 496 15.24 -7.32 9.28
CA MET A 496 16.09 -6.75 8.24
C MET A 496 15.54 -7.02 6.84
N SER A 497 14.96 -8.20 6.60
CA SER A 497 14.38 -8.56 5.30
C SER A 497 13.13 -7.73 4.98
N ILE A 498 12.26 -7.50 5.96
CA ILE A 498 11.07 -6.64 5.81
C ILE A 498 11.50 -5.21 5.48
N LEU A 499 12.52 -4.69 6.18
CA LEU A 499 13.02 -3.34 5.94
C LEU A 499 13.55 -3.21 4.50
N LEU A 500 14.39 -4.15 4.07
CA LEU A 500 14.98 -4.11 2.74
C LEU A 500 13.92 -4.26 1.64
N SER A 501 13.03 -5.25 1.75
CA SER A 501 12.02 -5.52 0.73
C SER A 501 10.98 -4.39 0.62
N SER A 502 10.50 -3.87 1.75
CA SER A 502 9.54 -2.75 1.75
C SER A 502 10.12 -1.49 1.13
N TRP A 503 11.38 -1.16 1.50
CA TRP A 503 12.03 0.03 0.97
C TRP A 503 12.39 -0.11 -0.50
N SER A 504 12.93 -1.29 -0.89
CA SER A 504 13.25 -1.59 -2.29
C SER A 504 12.01 -1.50 -3.19
N ASN A 505 10.91 -2.15 -2.80
CA ASN A 505 9.67 -2.10 -3.58
C ASN A 505 9.11 -0.68 -3.65
N GLY A 506 9.11 0.06 -2.55
CA GLY A 506 8.65 1.45 -2.53
C GLY A 506 9.50 2.38 -3.39
N GLU A 507 10.83 2.27 -3.31
CA GLU A 507 11.76 3.03 -4.15
C GLU A 507 11.62 2.66 -5.63
N SER A 508 11.42 1.37 -5.93
CA SER A 508 11.20 0.88 -7.29
C SER A 508 9.92 1.47 -7.89
N VAL A 509 8.83 1.51 -7.12
CA VAL A 509 7.57 2.15 -7.55
C VAL A 509 7.77 3.65 -7.78
N LEU A 510 8.42 4.35 -6.85
CA LEU A 510 8.69 5.79 -7.00
C LEU A 510 9.59 6.09 -8.19
N ASN A 511 10.63 5.29 -8.39
CA ASN A 511 11.55 5.47 -9.51
C ASN A 511 10.85 5.19 -10.84
N GLU A 512 10.00 4.17 -10.91
CA GLU A 512 9.19 3.88 -12.09
C GLU A 512 8.26 5.05 -12.41
N ILE A 513 7.57 5.58 -11.41
CA ILE A 513 6.73 6.75 -11.56
C ILE A 513 7.57 7.95 -12.04
N ARG A 514 8.69 8.26 -11.40
CA ARG A 514 9.57 9.38 -11.77
C ARG A 514 10.16 9.25 -13.17
N SER A 515 10.56 8.03 -13.56
CA SER A 515 11.22 7.79 -14.85
C SER A 515 10.25 7.80 -16.02
N LYS A 516 9.04 7.29 -15.82
CA LYS A 516 8.01 7.19 -16.85
C LYS A 516 7.10 8.42 -16.93
N VAL A 517 7.02 9.21 -15.87
CA VAL A 517 6.22 10.43 -15.82
C VAL A 517 6.97 11.55 -16.56
N LYS A 518 7.20 11.39 -17.87
CA LYS A 518 7.48 12.50 -18.76
C LYS A 518 6.17 12.99 -19.32
N PHE A 519 5.77 14.18 -18.95
CA PHE A 519 4.60 14.88 -19.45
C PHE A 519 4.91 16.37 -19.59
N GLY A 520 4.05 17.10 -20.28
CA GLY A 520 4.20 18.56 -20.48
C GLY A 520 4.44 19.32 -19.18
N ASP A 521 5.08 20.47 -19.30
CA ASP A 521 5.42 21.32 -18.16
C ASP A 521 4.19 21.98 -17.53
N ALA A 522 3.10 22.10 -18.30
CA ALA A 522 1.83 22.65 -17.85
C ALA A 522 0.64 21.97 -18.53
N PHE A 523 -0.50 22.04 -17.87
CA PHE A 523 -1.75 21.47 -18.34
C PHE A 523 -2.88 22.51 -18.16
N ALA A 524 -3.72 22.65 -19.19
CA ALA A 524 -5.01 23.28 -19.10
C ALA A 524 -6.10 22.22 -19.28
N PHE A 525 -7.09 22.22 -18.41
CA PHE A 525 -8.15 21.21 -18.38
C PHE A 525 -9.51 21.85 -18.21
N ARG A 526 -10.53 21.40 -18.97
CA ARG A 526 -11.92 21.81 -18.77
C ARG A 526 -12.86 20.61 -18.93
N VAL A 527 -13.68 20.34 -17.92
CA VAL A 527 -14.63 19.20 -17.91
C VAL A 527 -15.60 19.23 -19.10
N SER A 528 -16.06 20.42 -19.48
CA SER A 528 -16.95 20.61 -20.63
C SER A 528 -16.27 20.50 -22.00
N GLY A 529 -14.99 20.15 -22.04
CA GLY A 529 -14.16 20.11 -23.23
C GLY A 529 -13.57 21.49 -23.62
N LEU A 530 -12.47 21.45 -24.34
CA LEU A 530 -11.78 22.58 -24.93
C LEU A 530 -12.10 22.59 -26.43
N SER A 531 -12.86 23.58 -26.88
CA SER A 531 -13.20 23.72 -28.30
C SER A 531 -11.93 23.99 -29.13
N PRO A 532 -11.96 23.79 -30.45
CA PRO A 532 -10.82 24.12 -31.34
C PRO A 532 -10.33 25.58 -31.18
N ARG A 533 -11.24 26.54 -30.86
CA ARG A 533 -10.89 27.93 -30.58
C ARG A 533 -10.13 28.07 -29.26
N ASP A 534 -10.55 27.35 -28.23
CA ASP A 534 -9.88 27.33 -26.95
C ASP A 534 -8.49 26.71 -27.06
N GLN A 535 -8.34 25.62 -27.82
CA GLN A 535 -7.05 24.99 -28.10
C GLN A 535 -6.10 25.96 -28.80
N GLU A 536 -6.57 26.69 -29.80
CA GLU A 536 -5.77 27.70 -30.50
C GLU A 536 -5.37 28.89 -29.60
N ALA A 537 -6.25 29.34 -28.72
CA ALA A 537 -5.97 30.39 -27.74
C ALA A 537 -4.86 29.95 -26.78
N LEU A 538 -4.89 28.69 -26.32
CA LEU A 538 -3.86 28.14 -25.43
C LEU A 538 -2.50 27.96 -26.13
N ARG A 539 -2.48 27.60 -27.40
CA ARG A 539 -1.25 27.52 -28.21
C ARG A 539 -0.53 28.87 -28.38
N LYS A 540 -1.29 29.96 -28.40
CA LYS A 540 -0.77 31.32 -28.56
C LYS A 540 -0.33 31.98 -27.27
N LEU A 541 -0.42 31.30 -26.12
CA LEU A 541 0.04 31.86 -24.85
C LEU A 541 1.54 32.12 -24.84
N PRO A 542 1.99 33.24 -24.21
CA PRO A 542 3.40 33.56 -24.11
C PRO A 542 4.17 32.46 -23.39
N GLY A 543 5.30 32.02 -23.96
CA GLY A 543 6.15 30.97 -23.38
C GLY A 543 5.79 29.55 -23.79
N VAL A 544 4.66 29.31 -24.45
CA VAL A 544 4.30 27.98 -24.96
C VAL A 544 5.11 27.67 -26.21
N ARG A 545 5.95 26.62 -26.14
CA ARG A 545 6.78 26.18 -27.27
C ARG A 545 6.09 25.10 -28.10
N ASN A 546 5.40 24.20 -27.41
CA ASN A 546 4.65 23.13 -28.04
C ASN A 546 3.38 22.88 -27.21
N ALA A 547 2.32 22.47 -27.87
CA ALA A 547 1.09 22.12 -27.18
C ALA A 547 0.38 20.99 -27.90
N ALA A 548 -0.13 20.03 -27.15
CA ALA A 548 -0.85 18.89 -27.65
C ALA A 548 -2.23 18.79 -27.00
N ALA A 549 -3.23 18.69 -27.83
CA ALA A 549 -4.60 18.42 -27.44
C ALA A 549 -4.79 16.93 -27.17
N VAL A 550 -5.46 16.60 -26.05
CA VAL A 550 -5.79 15.22 -25.66
C VAL A 550 -7.27 15.15 -25.36
N GLY A 551 -7.98 14.31 -26.10
CA GLY A 551 -9.41 14.01 -25.93
C GLY A 551 -9.59 12.64 -25.29
N TYR A 552 -10.68 12.47 -24.56
CA TYR A 552 -11.06 11.21 -23.93
C TYR A 552 -12.46 10.84 -24.36
N LEU A 553 -12.63 9.63 -24.87
CA LEU A 553 -13.93 9.11 -25.29
C LEU A 553 -14.12 7.69 -24.77
N PRO A 554 -15.09 7.43 -23.89
CA PRO A 554 -15.47 6.07 -23.52
C PRO A 554 -16.04 5.33 -24.71
N LEU A 555 -15.47 4.16 -25.02
CA LEU A 555 -15.93 3.26 -26.06
C LEU A 555 -16.28 1.90 -25.46
N LYS A 556 -17.06 1.11 -26.19
CA LYS A 556 -17.33 -0.29 -25.87
C LYS A 556 -16.54 -1.18 -26.82
N THR A 557 -16.20 -2.35 -26.37
CA THR A 557 -15.65 -3.42 -27.20
C THR A 557 -16.39 -4.71 -26.93
N ASP A 558 -16.60 -5.57 -27.96
CA ASP A 558 -17.25 -6.86 -27.79
C ASP A 558 -16.45 -7.84 -26.90
N SER A 559 -15.26 -7.47 -26.53
CA SER A 559 -14.36 -8.35 -25.81
C SER A 559 -14.54 -8.26 -24.30
N LYS A 560 -14.82 -9.40 -23.64
CA LYS A 560 -14.70 -9.55 -22.18
C LYS A 560 -13.22 -9.72 -21.82
N MET A 561 -12.68 -8.85 -20.98
CA MET A 561 -11.31 -8.93 -20.50
C MET A 561 -11.31 -9.30 -19.02
N ALA A 562 -10.49 -10.28 -18.65
CA ALA A 562 -10.23 -10.65 -17.26
C ALA A 562 -8.84 -10.12 -16.88
N LEU A 563 -8.77 -9.26 -15.86
CA LEU A 563 -7.53 -8.64 -15.37
C LEU A 563 -7.41 -8.84 -13.86
N GLY A 564 -6.19 -9.20 -13.40
CA GLY A 564 -5.87 -9.33 -12.00
C GLY A 564 -6.42 -10.59 -11.32
N VAL A 565 -6.55 -10.53 -9.99
CA VAL A 565 -6.97 -11.65 -9.13
C VAL A 565 -8.45 -11.99 -9.28
N GLN A 566 -9.26 -11.03 -9.71
CA GLN A 566 -10.69 -11.23 -10.01
C GLN A 566 -10.95 -10.98 -11.48
N SER A 567 -11.69 -11.91 -12.11
CA SER A 567 -12.13 -11.75 -13.49
C SER A 567 -13.11 -10.58 -13.60
N ILE A 568 -12.62 -9.44 -14.05
CA ILE A 568 -13.44 -8.26 -14.31
C ILE A 568 -13.56 -8.13 -15.80
N ALA A 569 -14.79 -8.16 -16.28
CA ALA A 569 -15.13 -7.99 -17.68
C ALA A 569 -15.82 -6.63 -17.88
N PRO A 570 -15.07 -5.54 -18.02
CA PRO A 570 -15.69 -4.25 -18.30
C PRO A 570 -16.19 -4.23 -19.76
N PRO A 571 -17.37 -3.68 -20.00
CA PRO A 571 -17.84 -3.49 -21.38
C PRO A 571 -17.16 -2.30 -22.07
N ASN A 572 -16.41 -1.46 -21.35
CA ASN A 572 -15.96 -0.16 -21.83
C ASN A 572 -14.43 -0.04 -21.85
N VAL A 573 -13.94 0.65 -22.85
CA VAL A 573 -12.53 1.01 -23.07
C VAL A 573 -12.48 2.52 -23.24
N ILE A 574 -11.42 3.18 -22.76
CA ILE A 574 -11.22 4.61 -23.06
C ILE A 574 -10.37 4.77 -24.30
N CYS A 575 -10.90 5.49 -25.25
CA CYS A 575 -10.14 6.01 -26.37
C CYS A 575 -9.50 7.34 -25.97
N VAL A 576 -8.17 7.37 -26.03
CA VAL A 576 -7.37 8.59 -25.84
C VAL A 576 -7.00 9.11 -27.21
N GLY A 577 -7.69 10.13 -27.66
CA GLY A 577 -7.38 10.85 -28.90
C GLY A 577 -6.29 11.88 -28.64
N PHE A 578 -5.22 11.90 -29.40
CA PHE A 578 -4.13 12.87 -29.27
C PHE A 578 -3.56 13.24 -30.64
N GLU A 579 -2.84 14.35 -30.69
CA GLU A 579 -2.07 14.77 -31.86
C GLU A 579 -0.70 14.10 -31.86
N PRO A 580 -0.40 13.10 -32.70
CA PRO A 580 0.80 12.27 -32.55
C PRO A 580 2.11 13.06 -32.56
N ASP A 581 2.24 14.05 -33.44
CA ASP A 581 3.49 14.83 -33.58
C ASP A 581 3.81 15.70 -32.38
N SER A 582 2.79 16.38 -31.85
CA SER A 582 2.94 17.26 -30.68
C SER A 582 3.05 16.48 -29.40
N PHE A 583 2.24 15.42 -29.27
CA PHE A 583 2.15 14.60 -28.08
C PHE A 583 3.45 13.82 -27.82
N LEU A 584 4.01 13.14 -28.82
CA LEU A 584 5.21 12.32 -28.67
C LEU A 584 6.49 13.13 -28.45
N LYS A 585 6.48 14.44 -28.70
CA LYS A 585 7.59 15.33 -28.31
C LYS A 585 7.62 15.56 -26.80
N MET A 586 6.46 15.61 -26.14
CA MET A 586 6.30 15.91 -24.73
C MET A 586 6.17 14.66 -23.87
N ASN A 587 5.61 13.58 -24.42
CA ASN A 587 5.33 12.35 -23.71
C ASN A 587 6.15 11.19 -24.27
N ARG A 588 6.51 10.26 -23.39
CA ARG A 588 7.14 9.02 -23.79
C ARG A 588 6.12 7.88 -23.65
N LEU A 589 5.87 7.18 -24.74
CA LEU A 589 5.18 5.89 -24.72
C LEU A 589 6.23 4.78 -24.64
N ASP A 590 6.07 3.87 -23.72
CA ASP A 590 6.91 2.67 -23.65
C ASP A 590 6.33 1.60 -24.59
N TRP A 591 7.08 1.30 -25.66
CA TRP A 591 6.68 0.32 -26.66
C TRP A 591 6.97 -1.11 -26.18
N ILE A 592 5.93 -1.91 -26.01
CA ILE A 592 6.05 -3.32 -25.62
C ILE A 592 6.11 -4.20 -26.88
N ARG A 593 5.31 -3.82 -27.88
CA ARG A 593 5.29 -4.44 -29.22
C ARG A 593 5.14 -3.35 -30.28
N GLY A 594 5.77 -3.57 -31.43
CA GLY A 594 5.80 -2.57 -32.50
C GLY A 594 6.90 -1.52 -32.30
N SER A 595 6.93 -0.52 -33.17
CA SER A 595 7.88 0.61 -33.09
C SER A 595 7.17 1.93 -33.37
N SER A 596 7.71 3.01 -32.81
CA SER A 596 7.19 4.37 -32.99
C SER A 596 7.14 4.76 -34.47
N GLU A 597 8.15 4.40 -35.26
CA GLU A 597 8.27 4.82 -36.68
C GLU A 597 7.20 4.20 -37.55
N THR A 598 6.96 2.90 -37.41
CA THR A 598 5.94 2.17 -38.19
C THR A 598 4.52 2.49 -37.77
N ALA A 599 4.30 2.65 -36.47
CA ALA A 599 2.97 2.92 -35.93
C ALA A 599 2.51 4.36 -36.20
N LEU A 600 3.42 5.34 -36.19
CA LEU A 600 3.08 6.76 -36.38
C LEU A 600 2.44 7.04 -37.75
N ALA A 601 2.93 6.42 -38.79
CA ALA A 601 2.37 6.58 -40.14
C ALA A 601 0.92 6.04 -40.22
N GLN A 602 0.69 4.87 -39.60
CA GLN A 602 -0.63 4.24 -39.57
C GLN A 602 -1.61 4.92 -38.60
N LEU A 603 -1.12 5.49 -37.52
CA LEU A 603 -1.96 6.33 -36.64
C LEU A 603 -2.44 7.58 -37.37
N LYS A 604 -1.55 8.29 -38.09
CA LYS A 604 -1.86 9.52 -38.85
C LYS A 604 -2.82 9.26 -40.02
N SER A 605 -2.79 8.06 -40.64
CA SER A 605 -3.77 7.71 -41.68
C SER A 605 -5.19 7.52 -41.10
N GLY A 606 -5.30 7.39 -39.78
CA GLY A 606 -6.56 7.15 -39.08
C GLY A 606 -7.05 5.72 -39.12
N GLU A 607 -6.24 4.77 -39.62
CA GLU A 607 -6.60 3.35 -39.74
C GLU A 607 -6.03 2.49 -38.60
N GLY A 608 -5.02 3.01 -37.90
CA GLY A 608 -4.34 2.32 -36.81
C GLY A 608 -4.79 2.76 -35.41
N VAL A 609 -4.70 1.82 -34.46
CA VAL A 609 -4.93 2.06 -33.04
C VAL A 609 -3.78 1.45 -32.23
N LEU A 610 -3.29 2.18 -31.20
CA LEU A 610 -2.43 1.58 -30.20
C LEU A 610 -3.30 1.05 -29.07
N VAL A 611 -2.93 -0.10 -28.53
CA VAL A 611 -3.61 -0.71 -27.39
C VAL A 611 -2.68 -0.74 -26.17
N ALA A 612 -3.25 -0.66 -24.98
CA ALA A 612 -2.47 -0.79 -23.75
C ALA A 612 -2.02 -2.25 -23.55
N GLU A 613 -0.93 -2.46 -22.79
CA GLU A 613 -0.33 -3.77 -22.49
C GLU A 613 -1.35 -4.80 -21.97
N GLN A 614 -2.38 -4.33 -21.29
CA GLN A 614 -3.44 -5.17 -20.73
C GLN A 614 -4.20 -5.96 -21.80
N PHE A 615 -4.30 -5.45 -23.02
CA PHE A 615 -4.93 -6.17 -24.14
C PHE A 615 -4.10 -7.38 -24.57
N LEU A 616 -2.77 -7.24 -24.57
CA LEU A 616 -1.85 -8.34 -24.86
C LEU A 616 -1.91 -9.42 -23.78
N THR A 617 -1.81 -9.02 -22.51
CA THR A 617 -1.74 -9.96 -21.38
C THR A 617 -3.07 -10.67 -21.09
N ALA A 618 -4.22 -9.99 -21.29
CA ALA A 618 -5.52 -10.54 -20.97
C ALA A 618 -6.16 -11.34 -22.14
N ARG A 619 -5.80 -11.02 -23.39
CA ARG A 619 -6.40 -11.61 -24.59
C ARG A 619 -5.44 -12.06 -25.66
N GLY A 620 -4.18 -11.75 -25.53
CA GLY A 620 -3.19 -12.02 -26.56
C GLY A 620 -3.35 -11.15 -27.81
N ILE A 621 -4.05 -10.00 -27.70
CA ILE A 621 -4.18 -9.05 -28.81
C ILE A 621 -2.81 -8.41 -29.08
N ASP A 622 -2.25 -8.65 -30.25
CA ASP A 622 -0.92 -8.21 -30.64
C ASP A 622 -0.96 -7.32 -31.90
N VAL A 623 0.18 -6.82 -32.28
CA VAL A 623 0.33 -5.99 -33.48
C VAL A 623 -0.11 -6.78 -34.74
N GLY A 624 -1.00 -6.17 -35.50
CA GLY A 624 -1.59 -6.78 -36.70
C GLY A 624 -3.03 -7.28 -36.51
N ASP A 625 -3.47 -7.52 -35.28
CA ASP A 625 -4.83 -7.89 -34.96
C ASP A 625 -5.80 -6.72 -35.16
N SER A 626 -7.09 -7.03 -35.17
CA SER A 626 -8.16 -6.04 -35.29
C SER A 626 -8.99 -5.98 -34.01
N ILE A 627 -9.41 -4.78 -33.63
CA ILE A 627 -10.28 -4.54 -32.49
C ILE A 627 -11.51 -3.73 -32.93
N ASP A 628 -12.69 -4.18 -32.50
CA ASP A 628 -13.93 -3.46 -32.71
C ASP A 628 -14.15 -2.42 -31.60
N LEU A 629 -14.27 -1.17 -31.98
CA LEU A 629 -14.55 -0.05 -31.11
C LEU A 629 -15.96 0.46 -31.42
N ILE A 630 -16.81 0.45 -30.39
CA ILE A 630 -18.22 0.83 -30.51
C ILE A 630 -18.39 2.16 -29.78
N GLY A 631 -18.61 3.22 -30.55
CA GLY A 631 -18.93 4.55 -30.07
C GLY A 631 -20.43 4.78 -29.92
N PRO A 632 -20.86 6.00 -29.56
CA PRO A 632 -22.27 6.35 -29.36
C PRO A 632 -23.14 6.13 -30.61
N LYS A 633 -22.59 6.42 -31.80
CA LYS A 633 -23.33 6.40 -33.07
C LYS A 633 -22.65 5.56 -34.15
N SER A 634 -21.49 4.95 -33.88
CA SER A 634 -20.71 4.25 -34.89
C SER A 634 -19.97 3.06 -34.30
N ARG A 635 -19.81 2.02 -35.12
CA ARG A 635 -18.92 0.87 -34.87
C ARG A 635 -17.80 0.92 -35.89
N VAL A 636 -16.57 0.83 -35.45
CA VAL A 636 -15.38 0.91 -36.30
C VAL A 636 -14.41 -0.21 -35.91
N THR A 637 -13.99 -1.00 -36.89
CA THR A 637 -12.93 -2.00 -36.72
C THR A 637 -11.59 -1.35 -37.03
N MET A 638 -10.67 -1.37 -36.08
CA MET A 638 -9.36 -0.74 -36.18
C MET A 638 -8.26 -1.78 -36.08
N LYS A 639 -7.17 -1.56 -36.85
CA LYS A 639 -5.98 -2.42 -36.81
C LYS A 639 -5.06 -2.02 -35.68
N VAL A 640 -4.62 -2.97 -34.86
CA VAL A 640 -3.65 -2.74 -33.80
C VAL A 640 -2.27 -2.56 -34.43
N VAL A 641 -1.69 -1.37 -34.25
CA VAL A 641 -0.40 -0.99 -34.84
C VAL A 641 0.73 -0.94 -33.81
N GLY A 642 0.42 -1.05 -32.53
CA GLY A 642 1.37 -1.15 -31.44
C GLY A 642 0.72 -1.44 -30.12
N VAL A 643 1.50 -2.05 -29.22
CA VAL A 643 1.15 -2.28 -27.83
C VAL A 643 2.05 -1.40 -26.98
N VAL A 644 1.44 -0.52 -26.17
CA VAL A 644 2.14 0.52 -25.42
C VAL A 644 1.75 0.56 -23.95
N SER A 645 2.63 1.12 -23.11
CA SER A 645 2.34 1.50 -21.74
C SER A 645 2.54 3.01 -21.57
N SER A 646 1.63 3.68 -20.88
CA SER A 646 1.68 5.14 -20.67
C SER A 646 1.34 5.52 -19.22
N ALA A 647 2.29 5.33 -18.32
CA ALA A 647 2.13 5.67 -16.90
C ALA A 647 1.97 7.19 -16.66
N GLY A 648 2.61 8.03 -17.49
CA GLY A 648 2.53 9.48 -17.35
C GLY A 648 1.15 10.06 -17.64
N LEU A 649 0.47 9.51 -18.64
CA LEU A 649 -0.87 9.96 -19.00
C LEU A 649 -1.91 9.50 -17.95
N ASP A 650 -1.78 8.29 -17.43
CA ASP A 650 -2.61 7.79 -16.35
C ASP A 650 -2.52 8.69 -15.11
N MET A 651 -1.33 9.15 -14.76
CA MET A 651 -1.14 10.05 -13.64
C MET A 651 -1.75 11.44 -13.89
N ALA A 652 -1.55 12.00 -15.07
CA ALA A 652 -2.18 13.27 -15.44
C ALA A 652 -3.73 13.16 -15.36
N THR A 653 -4.30 12.09 -15.84
CA THR A 653 -5.76 11.84 -15.75
C THR A 653 -6.26 11.74 -14.31
N GLN A 654 -5.47 11.13 -13.44
CA GLN A 654 -5.78 11.02 -12.01
C GLN A 654 -5.72 12.39 -11.32
N VAL A 655 -4.70 13.19 -11.60
CA VAL A 655 -4.54 14.55 -11.06
C VAL A 655 -5.71 15.46 -11.46
N PHE A 656 -6.18 15.37 -12.68
CA PHE A 656 -7.31 16.18 -13.15
C PHE A 656 -8.68 15.62 -12.78
N GLY A 657 -8.75 14.45 -12.11
CA GLY A 657 -10.00 13.79 -11.79
C GLY A 657 -10.75 13.29 -13.02
N ILE A 658 -10.08 13.20 -14.18
CA ILE A 658 -10.65 12.68 -15.42
C ILE A 658 -11.00 11.21 -15.24
N ARG A 659 -10.19 10.49 -14.45
CA ARG A 659 -10.45 9.10 -14.11
C ARG A 659 -11.82 8.91 -13.46
N SER A 660 -12.24 9.85 -12.61
CA SER A 660 -13.58 9.80 -11.98
C SER A 660 -14.72 10.14 -12.95
N VAL A 661 -14.44 10.86 -14.01
CA VAL A 661 -15.46 11.28 -14.99
C VAL A 661 -15.51 10.32 -16.20
N TYR A 662 -14.36 9.86 -16.68
CA TYR A 662 -14.26 9.11 -17.93
C TYR A 662 -13.70 7.69 -17.76
N MET A 663 -12.92 7.42 -16.72
CA MET A 663 -12.14 6.17 -16.56
C MET A 663 -12.64 5.25 -15.44
N GLU A 664 -13.70 5.61 -14.74
CA GLU A 664 -14.25 4.76 -13.68
C GLU A 664 -14.66 3.37 -14.18
N HIS A 665 -15.01 3.28 -15.45
CA HIS A 665 -15.50 2.04 -16.08
C HIS A 665 -14.52 1.40 -17.04
N ALA A 666 -13.44 2.09 -17.41
CA ALA A 666 -12.48 1.55 -18.37
C ALA A 666 -11.30 0.88 -17.66
N MET A 667 -11.10 -0.36 -18.00
CA MET A 667 -9.96 -1.14 -17.49
C MET A 667 -8.72 -0.99 -18.36
N SER A 668 -8.85 -0.42 -19.54
CA SER A 668 -7.78 -0.31 -20.51
C SER A 668 -7.99 0.83 -21.49
N CYS A 669 -6.89 1.41 -21.95
CA CYS A 669 -6.92 2.51 -22.92
C CYS A 669 -6.56 2.01 -24.31
N VAL A 670 -7.18 2.61 -25.30
CA VAL A 670 -6.74 2.60 -26.70
C VAL A 670 -6.34 4.00 -27.12
N PHE A 671 -5.35 4.14 -27.99
CA PHE A 671 -4.81 5.43 -28.37
C PHE A 671 -4.97 5.62 -29.88
N MET A 672 -5.52 6.76 -30.28
CA MET A 672 -5.80 7.09 -31.68
C MET A 672 -5.39 8.54 -32.00
N ASP A 673 -5.26 8.85 -33.28
CA ASP A 673 -5.17 10.24 -33.71
C ASP A 673 -6.48 10.98 -33.41
N LEU A 674 -6.39 12.19 -32.85
CA LEU A 674 -7.57 13.01 -32.50
C LEU A 674 -8.45 13.33 -33.71
N SER A 675 -7.85 13.46 -34.90
CA SER A 675 -8.58 13.67 -36.15
C SER A 675 -9.37 12.41 -36.58
N ALA A 676 -8.83 11.24 -36.31
CA ALA A 676 -9.49 9.96 -36.52
C ALA A 676 -10.65 9.78 -35.54
N VAL A 677 -10.50 10.18 -34.29
CA VAL A 677 -11.60 10.20 -33.30
C VAL A 677 -12.72 11.14 -33.77
N ALA A 678 -12.35 12.33 -34.25
CA ALA A 678 -13.34 13.28 -34.79
C ALA A 678 -14.09 12.74 -36.01
N LYS A 679 -13.39 12.07 -36.92
CA LYS A 679 -13.96 11.48 -38.14
C LYS A 679 -14.89 10.30 -37.82
N ASN A 680 -14.46 9.40 -36.95
CA ASN A 680 -15.14 8.12 -36.70
C ASN A 680 -16.26 8.23 -35.66
N PHE A 681 -16.09 9.12 -34.65
CA PHE A 681 -17.00 9.22 -33.51
C PHE A 681 -17.62 10.63 -33.33
N GLY A 682 -17.25 11.61 -34.16
CA GLY A 682 -17.84 12.95 -34.16
C GLY A 682 -17.36 13.88 -33.04
N VAL A 683 -16.39 13.45 -32.20
CA VAL A 683 -15.88 14.21 -31.06
C VAL A 683 -14.62 14.96 -31.45
N ARG A 684 -14.67 16.32 -31.40
CA ARG A 684 -13.56 17.23 -31.75
C ARG A 684 -12.95 17.95 -30.56
N ASP A 685 -13.64 17.92 -29.43
CA ASP A 685 -13.20 18.66 -28.24
C ASP A 685 -12.12 17.87 -27.51
N ALA A 686 -11.07 18.57 -27.14
CA ALA A 686 -10.06 18.05 -26.23
C ALA A 686 -10.51 18.27 -24.77
N VAL A 687 -10.10 17.43 -23.88
CA VAL A 687 -10.35 17.57 -22.44
C VAL A 687 -9.17 18.21 -21.73
N ILE A 688 -7.97 17.84 -22.20
CA ILE A 688 -6.69 18.38 -21.70
C ILE A 688 -5.93 19.01 -22.85
N MET A 689 -5.27 20.11 -22.56
CA MET A 689 -4.19 20.65 -23.37
C MET A 689 -2.89 20.55 -22.60
N GLN A 690 -1.94 19.76 -23.08
CA GLN A 690 -0.59 19.70 -22.57
C GLN A 690 0.24 20.78 -23.22
N MET A 691 1.09 21.44 -22.45
CA MET A 691 1.94 22.53 -22.94
C MET A 691 3.38 22.32 -22.49
N ASP A 692 4.32 22.54 -23.41
CA ASP A 692 5.74 22.60 -23.14
C ASP A 692 6.15 24.07 -23.09
N LEU A 693 6.75 24.48 -21.99
CA LEU A 693 7.09 25.87 -21.70
C LEU A 693 8.62 26.08 -21.65
N GLY A 694 9.38 24.99 -21.77
CA GLY A 694 10.80 25.00 -21.48
C GLY A 694 11.09 25.08 -19.98
N PRO A 695 12.32 25.32 -19.56
CA PRO A 695 12.67 25.26 -18.14
C PRO A 695 11.94 26.35 -17.35
N ILE A 696 10.81 26.00 -16.76
CA ILE A 696 10.07 26.84 -15.81
C ILE A 696 10.75 26.73 -14.46
N GLY A 697 11.30 27.86 -13.98
CA GLY A 697 12.14 27.90 -12.79
C GLY A 697 11.42 28.23 -11.49
N SER A 698 10.21 28.85 -11.49
CA SER A 698 9.64 29.42 -10.28
C SER A 698 8.11 29.23 -10.14
N GLU A 699 7.64 29.17 -8.91
CA GLU A 699 6.22 29.15 -8.54
C GLU A 699 5.47 30.38 -9.08
N LYS A 700 6.16 31.54 -9.12
CA LYS A 700 5.62 32.79 -9.64
C LYS A 700 5.26 32.71 -11.13
N GLN A 701 6.07 31.98 -11.92
CA GLN A 701 5.78 31.77 -13.34
C GLN A 701 4.57 30.84 -13.53
N ASP A 702 4.39 29.85 -12.66
CA ASP A 702 3.20 28.99 -12.66
C ASP A 702 1.94 29.81 -12.37
N GLU A 703 1.97 30.75 -11.41
CA GLU A 703 0.87 31.66 -11.11
C GLU A 703 0.53 32.59 -12.27
N GLU A 704 1.54 33.16 -12.92
CA GLU A 704 1.38 34.03 -14.09
C GLU A 704 0.74 33.26 -15.26
N LEU A 705 1.16 32.05 -15.50
CA LEU A 705 0.61 31.20 -16.53
C LEU A 705 -0.80 30.72 -16.21
N ALA A 706 -1.08 30.37 -14.95
CA ALA A 706 -2.43 30.05 -14.49
C ALA A 706 -3.41 31.20 -14.76
N ALA A 707 -2.95 32.44 -14.49
CA ALA A 707 -3.71 33.63 -14.80
C ALA A 707 -3.90 33.82 -16.30
N ALA A 708 -2.87 33.58 -17.12
CA ALA A 708 -2.98 33.69 -18.57
C ALA A 708 -3.95 32.66 -19.16
N VAL A 709 -3.90 31.39 -18.68
CA VAL A 709 -4.84 30.32 -19.08
C VAL A 709 -6.27 30.70 -18.72
N ALA A 710 -6.53 31.18 -17.49
CA ALA A 710 -7.86 31.58 -17.05
C ALA A 710 -8.41 32.78 -17.84
N ASN A 711 -7.55 33.67 -18.31
CA ASN A 711 -7.97 34.79 -19.19
C ASN A 711 -8.25 34.35 -20.63
N ALA A 712 -7.41 33.45 -21.16
CA ALA A 712 -7.57 32.98 -22.54
C ALA A 712 -8.78 32.04 -22.69
N VAL A 713 -9.00 31.19 -21.69
CA VAL A 713 -10.08 30.20 -21.69
C VAL A 713 -10.78 30.20 -20.32
N PRO A 714 -11.82 31.00 -20.16
CA PRO A 714 -12.57 31.05 -18.89
C PRO A 714 -13.11 29.69 -18.51
N GLY A 715 -12.94 29.31 -17.23
CA GLY A 715 -13.31 28.00 -16.70
C GLY A 715 -12.32 26.87 -16.96
N ALA A 716 -11.21 27.11 -17.64
CA ALA A 716 -10.11 26.15 -17.71
C ALA A 716 -9.32 26.12 -16.40
N LEU A 717 -9.09 24.92 -15.89
CA LEU A 717 -8.25 24.65 -14.73
C LEU A 717 -6.80 24.52 -15.20
N PHE A 718 -5.88 25.13 -14.48
CA PHE A 718 -4.44 25.03 -14.73
C PHE A 718 -3.80 24.08 -13.72
N ALA A 719 -2.83 23.31 -14.15
CA ALA A 719 -1.95 22.58 -13.27
C ALA A 719 -0.51 22.61 -13.80
N SER A 720 0.44 22.86 -12.89
CA SER A 720 1.86 22.83 -13.19
C SER A 720 2.37 21.39 -13.16
N GLY A 721 3.09 20.97 -14.20
CA GLY A 721 3.77 19.67 -14.24
C GLY A 721 4.83 19.55 -13.13
N ARG A 722 5.47 20.65 -12.75
CA ARG A 722 6.39 20.73 -11.61
C ARG A 722 5.64 20.47 -10.31
N GLY A 723 4.52 21.15 -10.10
CA GLY A 723 3.67 20.95 -8.91
C GLY A 723 3.20 19.50 -8.78
N ILE A 724 2.79 18.86 -9.87
CA ILE A 724 2.42 17.46 -9.90
C ILE A 724 3.60 16.56 -9.49
N ARG A 725 4.79 16.79 -10.02
CA ARG A 725 6.00 16.00 -9.66
C ARG A 725 6.34 16.14 -8.17
N THR A 726 6.29 17.36 -7.63
CA THR A 726 6.55 17.61 -6.20
C THR A 726 5.55 16.88 -5.32
N GLN A 727 4.27 16.91 -5.67
CA GLN A 727 3.22 16.22 -4.93
C GLN A 727 3.38 14.70 -4.94
N VAL A 728 3.75 14.13 -6.08
CA VAL A 728 4.06 12.70 -6.21
C VAL A 728 5.22 12.32 -5.29
N ASP A 729 6.27 13.14 -5.27
CA ASP A 729 7.41 12.91 -4.39
C ASP A 729 7.06 13.00 -2.91
N GLU A 730 6.22 13.95 -2.52
CA GLU A 730 5.75 14.09 -1.13
C GLU A 730 4.91 12.90 -0.68
N VAL A 731 3.91 12.53 -1.49
CA VAL A 731 3.08 11.34 -1.21
C VAL A 731 3.92 10.07 -1.14
N GLY A 732 4.86 9.94 -2.08
CA GLY A 732 5.79 8.82 -2.10
C GLY A 732 6.67 8.74 -0.85
N LYS A 733 7.21 9.86 -0.37
CA LYS A 733 7.97 9.92 0.89
C LYS A 733 7.13 9.54 2.10
N VAL A 734 5.86 9.94 2.14
CA VAL A 734 4.94 9.55 3.22
C VAL A 734 4.70 8.03 3.21
N ILE A 735 4.44 7.45 2.05
CA ILE A 735 4.23 6.00 1.90
C ILE A 735 5.48 5.22 2.30
N LEU A 736 6.66 5.66 1.85
CA LEU A 736 7.95 5.06 2.24
C LEU A 736 8.20 5.20 3.75
N GLY A 737 7.86 6.34 4.34
CA GLY A 737 7.98 6.58 5.78
C GLY A 737 7.08 5.64 6.60
N MET A 738 5.85 5.42 6.16
CA MET A 738 4.93 4.46 6.79
C MET A 738 5.44 3.02 6.70
N GLY A 739 5.89 2.59 5.51
CA GLY A 739 6.52 1.28 5.32
C GLY A 739 7.77 1.11 6.18
N GLY A 740 8.59 2.15 6.28
CA GLY A 740 9.77 2.20 7.14
C GLY A 740 9.44 2.06 8.62
N ALA A 741 8.37 2.68 9.09
CA ALA A 741 7.93 2.55 10.50
C ALA A 741 7.50 1.12 10.84
N ILE A 742 6.79 0.45 9.94
CA ILE A 742 6.40 -0.97 10.10
C ILE A 742 7.64 -1.86 10.13
N ALA A 743 8.58 -1.63 9.23
CA ALA A 743 9.84 -2.38 9.18
C ALA A 743 10.70 -2.15 10.45
N PHE A 744 10.73 -0.93 10.96
CA PHE A 744 11.39 -0.61 12.22
C PHE A 744 10.78 -1.35 13.41
N ALA A 745 9.45 -1.40 13.49
CA ALA A 745 8.74 -2.16 14.53
C ALA A 745 9.04 -3.67 14.44
N ALA A 746 9.09 -4.23 13.23
CA ALA A 746 9.47 -5.63 13.00
C ALA A 746 10.93 -5.91 13.40
N LEU A 747 11.84 -4.97 13.15
CA LEU A 747 13.23 -5.06 13.58
C LEU A 747 13.35 -5.06 15.12
N LEU A 748 12.66 -4.15 15.80
CA LEU A 748 12.60 -4.12 17.26
C LEU A 748 12.08 -5.44 17.83
N LEU A 749 11.04 -6.01 17.22
CA LEU A 749 10.51 -7.33 17.59
C LEU A 749 11.60 -8.41 17.57
N GLY A 750 12.38 -8.45 16.48
CA GLY A 750 13.51 -9.38 16.34
C GLY A 750 14.56 -9.18 17.44
N CYS A 751 14.87 -7.94 17.78
CA CYS A 751 15.86 -7.61 18.82
C CYS A 751 15.44 -8.07 20.23
N PHE A 752 14.17 -7.97 20.59
CA PHE A 752 13.67 -8.53 21.84
C PHE A 752 13.82 -10.07 21.88
N GLY A 753 13.55 -10.74 20.77
CA GLY A 753 13.78 -12.18 20.64
C GLY A 753 15.24 -12.55 20.87
N VAL A 754 16.16 -11.87 20.21
CA VAL A 754 17.61 -12.08 20.35
C VAL A 754 18.10 -11.80 21.78
N GLY A 755 17.63 -10.71 22.40
CA GLY A 755 17.98 -10.39 23.79
C GLY A 755 17.62 -11.51 24.76
N ASN A 756 16.45 -12.14 24.57
CA ASN A 756 16.03 -13.31 25.34
C ASN A 756 16.98 -14.51 25.15
N VAL A 757 17.34 -14.79 23.90
CA VAL A 757 18.24 -15.93 23.59
C VAL A 757 19.65 -15.70 24.14
N ILE A 758 20.20 -14.49 24.01
CA ILE A 758 21.52 -14.16 24.58
C ILE A 758 21.47 -14.27 26.11
N ALA A 759 20.40 -13.77 26.76
CA ALA A 759 20.27 -13.89 28.22
C ALA A 759 20.24 -15.36 28.66
N ALA A 760 19.54 -16.21 27.93
CA ALA A 760 19.47 -17.64 28.20
C ALA A 760 20.83 -18.35 27.92
N GLN A 761 21.52 -17.97 26.83
CA GLN A 761 22.87 -18.51 26.52
C GLN A 761 23.87 -18.17 27.62
N VAL A 762 23.90 -16.93 28.09
CA VAL A 762 24.79 -16.50 29.18
C VAL A 762 24.46 -17.26 30.45
N SER A 763 23.18 -17.43 30.79
CA SER A 763 22.77 -18.20 31.96
C SER A 763 23.16 -19.68 31.89
N GLY A 764 22.96 -20.32 30.74
CA GLY A 764 23.25 -21.75 30.54
C GLY A 764 24.74 -22.08 30.51
N ARG A 765 25.60 -21.10 30.17
CA ARG A 765 27.05 -21.23 30.12
C ARG A 765 27.75 -20.65 31.37
N GLY A 766 27.00 -20.42 32.45
CA GLY A 766 27.53 -19.83 33.67
C GLY A 766 28.77 -20.57 34.21
N TYR A 767 28.78 -21.92 34.19
CA TYR A 767 29.91 -22.74 34.59
C TYR A 767 31.15 -22.50 33.71
N GLU A 768 31.02 -22.47 32.38
CA GLU A 768 32.11 -22.17 31.45
C GLU A 768 32.73 -20.80 31.74
N PHE A 769 31.91 -19.78 31.95
CA PHE A 769 32.38 -18.44 32.33
C PHE A 769 33.04 -18.45 33.75
N GLY A 770 32.54 -19.27 34.68
CA GLY A 770 33.14 -19.48 35.99
C GLY A 770 34.56 -20.07 35.87
N VAL A 771 34.73 -21.10 35.03
CA VAL A 771 36.02 -21.71 34.73
C VAL A 771 36.98 -20.70 34.10
N LEU A 772 36.52 -19.96 33.05
CA LEU A 772 37.35 -18.96 32.40
C LEU A 772 37.81 -17.87 33.36
N ARG A 773 36.94 -17.41 34.26
CA ARG A 773 37.33 -16.45 35.30
C ARG A 773 38.23 -17.00 36.39
N ALA A 774 38.06 -18.28 36.74
CA ALA A 774 38.94 -18.97 37.70
C ALA A 774 40.35 -19.21 37.13
N THR A 775 40.46 -19.39 35.80
CA THR A 775 41.74 -19.51 35.08
C THR A 775 42.37 -18.18 34.68
N GLY A 776 41.82 -17.04 35.18
CA GLY A 776 42.44 -15.71 35.05
C GLY A 776 41.84 -14.80 33.97
N ALA A 777 40.76 -15.20 33.30
CA ALA A 777 40.08 -14.29 32.37
C ALA A 777 39.51 -13.06 33.09
N SER A 778 39.81 -11.88 32.55
CA SER A 778 39.30 -10.63 33.09
C SER A 778 37.80 -10.49 32.91
N ARG A 779 37.14 -9.63 33.68
CA ARG A 779 35.72 -9.29 33.48
C ARG A 779 35.46 -8.77 32.07
N ASN A 780 36.35 -7.93 31.56
CA ASN A 780 36.26 -7.34 30.24
C ASN A 780 36.39 -8.39 29.12
N SER A 781 37.26 -9.38 29.27
CA SER A 781 37.42 -10.49 28.32
C SER A 781 36.14 -11.34 28.23
N VAL A 782 35.51 -11.64 29.39
CA VAL A 782 34.24 -12.39 29.38
C VAL A 782 33.10 -11.55 28.78
N ALA A 783 33.04 -10.26 29.08
CA ALA A 783 32.08 -9.34 28.45
C ALA A 783 32.31 -9.24 26.94
N GLY A 784 33.57 -9.07 26.52
CA GLY A 784 33.98 -9.01 25.13
C GLY A 784 33.59 -10.27 24.34
N LEU A 785 33.72 -11.47 24.95
CA LEU A 785 33.30 -12.72 24.32
C LEU A 785 31.79 -12.75 24.03
N VAL A 786 30.95 -12.37 25.01
CA VAL A 786 29.48 -12.35 24.81
C VAL A 786 29.08 -11.29 23.79
N LEU A 787 29.70 -10.11 23.81
CA LEU A 787 29.42 -9.04 22.84
C LEU A 787 29.89 -9.41 21.42
N ALA A 788 31.03 -10.12 21.29
CA ALA A 788 31.51 -10.61 20.01
C ALA A 788 30.59 -11.71 19.44
N GLU A 789 30.09 -12.63 20.28
CA GLU A 789 29.07 -13.61 19.88
C GLU A 789 27.79 -12.91 19.41
N ALA A 790 27.33 -11.88 20.12
CA ALA A 790 26.18 -11.05 19.73
C ALA A 790 26.42 -10.32 18.40
N GLY A 791 27.62 -9.78 18.19
CA GLY A 791 28.03 -9.16 16.93
C GLY A 791 27.99 -10.13 15.75
N MET A 792 28.42 -11.38 15.95
CA MET A 792 28.32 -12.40 14.90
C MET A 792 26.90 -12.81 14.59
N ILE A 793 26.00 -12.87 15.59
CA ILE A 793 24.57 -13.07 15.37
C ILE A 793 24.01 -11.92 14.51
N ALA A 794 24.36 -10.68 14.84
CA ALA A 794 23.94 -9.49 14.09
C ALA A 794 24.44 -9.53 12.64
N MET A 795 25.73 -9.84 12.42
CA MET A 795 26.30 -9.96 11.07
C MET A 795 25.62 -11.05 10.24
N THR A 796 25.36 -12.21 10.84
CA THR A 796 24.64 -13.32 10.18
C THR A 796 23.21 -12.89 9.83
N ALA A 797 22.52 -12.18 10.72
CA ALA A 797 21.19 -11.65 10.49
C ALA A 797 21.16 -10.59 9.37
N ILE A 798 22.20 -9.75 9.28
CA ILE A 798 22.32 -8.77 8.18
C ILE A 798 22.52 -9.51 6.85
N VAL A 799 23.41 -10.47 6.77
CA VAL A 799 23.67 -11.24 5.53
C VAL A 799 22.40 -12.00 5.10
N GLY A 800 21.80 -12.78 6.00
CA GLY A 800 20.58 -13.52 5.72
C GLY A 800 19.39 -12.60 5.39
N GLY A 801 19.22 -11.50 6.16
CA GLY A 801 18.16 -10.51 5.94
C GLY A 801 18.31 -9.74 4.63
N THR A 802 19.55 -9.50 4.20
CA THR A 802 19.81 -8.90 2.89
C THR A 802 19.43 -9.88 1.77
N GLY A 803 19.78 -11.15 1.89
CA GLY A 803 19.44 -12.17 0.89
C GLY A 803 17.92 -12.38 0.78
N LEU A 804 17.25 -12.67 1.89
CA LEU A 804 15.79 -12.83 1.92
C LEU A 804 15.07 -11.54 1.47
N GLY A 805 15.50 -10.37 1.97
CA GLY A 805 14.87 -9.10 1.64
C GLY A 805 15.01 -8.74 0.16
N TRP A 806 16.14 -9.08 -0.47
CA TRP A 806 16.35 -8.90 -1.89
C TRP A 806 15.49 -9.83 -2.74
N GLU A 807 15.39 -11.11 -2.33
CA GLU A 807 14.53 -12.08 -3.01
C GLU A 807 13.05 -11.70 -2.91
N LEU A 808 12.60 -11.22 -1.74
CA LEU A 808 11.24 -10.69 -1.56
C LEU A 808 11.00 -9.41 -2.37
N ALA A 809 12.00 -8.53 -2.50
CA ALA A 809 11.89 -7.34 -3.33
C ALA A 809 11.74 -7.70 -4.81
N TRP A 810 12.53 -8.65 -5.28
CA TRP A 810 12.43 -9.18 -6.64
C TRP A 810 11.08 -9.86 -6.90
N ALA A 811 10.61 -10.68 -5.97
CA ALA A 811 9.29 -11.31 -6.01
C ALA A 811 8.17 -10.25 -6.09
N GLY A 812 8.27 -9.21 -5.29
CA GLY A 812 7.37 -8.06 -5.33
C GLY A 812 7.32 -7.40 -6.70
N CYS A 813 8.47 -7.13 -7.32
CA CYS A 813 8.53 -6.52 -8.66
C CYS A 813 7.81 -7.38 -9.72
N ILE A 814 7.97 -8.71 -9.68
CA ILE A 814 7.26 -9.62 -10.59
C ILE A 814 5.75 -9.56 -10.35
N LEU A 815 5.33 -9.63 -9.09
CA LEU A 815 3.91 -9.58 -8.74
C LEU A 815 3.27 -8.24 -9.11
N TYR A 816 3.94 -7.12 -8.91
CA TYR A 816 3.46 -5.81 -9.35
C TYR A 816 3.28 -5.75 -10.87
N ARG A 817 4.21 -6.34 -11.63
CA ARG A 817 4.09 -6.46 -13.08
C ARG A 817 2.87 -7.30 -13.47
N ASP A 818 2.72 -8.49 -12.89
CA ASP A 818 1.69 -9.45 -13.25
C ASP A 818 0.28 -9.04 -12.77
N LEU A 819 0.16 -8.28 -11.66
CA LEU A 819 -1.11 -7.85 -11.08
C LEU A 819 -1.58 -6.47 -11.56
N ILE A 820 -0.65 -5.53 -11.74
CA ILE A 820 -0.96 -4.11 -11.96
C ILE A 820 -0.39 -3.61 -13.31
N GLY A 821 0.47 -4.40 -13.97
CA GLY A 821 1.11 -4.00 -15.23
C GLY A 821 2.29 -3.02 -15.05
N LEU A 822 2.82 -2.86 -13.84
CA LEU A 822 3.98 -2.00 -13.58
C LEU A 822 5.28 -2.78 -13.72
N ASN A 823 6.08 -2.46 -14.73
CA ASN A 823 7.40 -3.06 -14.95
C ASN A 823 8.44 -2.49 -14.01
N LEU A 824 8.39 -2.92 -12.74
CA LEU A 824 9.34 -2.47 -11.73
C LEU A 824 10.69 -3.15 -11.87
N VAL A 825 11.75 -2.38 -11.67
CA VAL A 825 13.12 -2.88 -11.52
C VAL A 825 13.49 -2.80 -10.05
N ALA A 826 13.90 -3.91 -9.45
CA ALA A 826 14.30 -3.92 -8.05
C ALA A 826 15.53 -3.01 -7.85
N ILE A 827 15.40 -2.03 -6.94
CA ILE A 827 16.45 -1.07 -6.60
C ILE A 827 16.95 -1.42 -5.20
N PHE A 828 18.27 -1.54 -5.06
CA PHE A 828 18.86 -1.80 -3.75
C PHE A 828 18.95 -0.49 -2.94
N PRO A 829 18.22 -0.37 -1.81
CA PRO A 829 18.16 0.86 -1.02
C PRO A 829 19.37 0.97 -0.08
N VAL A 830 20.49 1.47 -0.59
CA VAL A 830 21.79 1.49 0.13
C VAL A 830 21.71 2.22 1.48
N ILE A 831 21.11 3.42 1.52
CA ILE A 831 21.05 4.23 2.74
C ILE A 831 20.15 3.55 3.81
N PRO A 832 18.91 3.14 3.52
CA PRO A 832 18.08 2.39 4.45
C PRO A 832 18.72 1.07 4.91
N TRP A 833 19.43 0.39 4.00
CA TRP A 833 20.16 -0.83 4.34
C TRP A 833 21.26 -0.56 5.37
N ILE A 834 22.09 0.50 5.19
CA ILE A 834 23.14 0.88 6.15
C ILE A 834 22.53 1.22 7.51
N ILE A 835 21.45 2.01 7.52
CA ILE A 835 20.74 2.37 8.74
C ILE A 835 20.19 1.12 9.43
N GLY A 836 19.53 0.23 8.68
CA GLY A 836 18.99 -1.03 9.21
C GLY A 836 20.08 -1.93 9.77
N ALA A 837 21.20 -2.09 9.05
CA ALA A 837 22.33 -2.86 9.50
C ALA A 837 22.96 -2.30 10.80
N ALA A 838 23.13 -0.97 10.86
CA ALA A 838 23.61 -0.31 12.07
C ALA A 838 22.65 -0.53 13.25
N MET A 839 21.34 -0.41 13.01
CA MET A 839 20.32 -0.66 14.01
C MET A 839 20.33 -2.11 14.51
N VAL A 840 20.44 -3.09 13.61
CA VAL A 840 20.57 -4.52 13.97
C VAL A 840 21.75 -4.72 14.92
N VAL A 841 22.91 -4.16 14.60
CA VAL A 841 24.11 -4.23 15.46
C VAL A 841 23.88 -3.56 16.80
N ILE A 842 23.42 -2.32 16.79
CA ILE A 842 23.22 -1.51 18.00
C ILE A 842 22.21 -2.19 18.95
N PHE A 843 21.05 -2.56 18.44
CA PHE A 843 20.01 -3.19 19.25
C PHE A 843 20.41 -4.58 19.75
N THR A 844 21.14 -5.37 18.95
CA THR A 844 21.64 -6.66 19.41
C THR A 844 22.66 -6.51 20.55
N ILE A 845 23.54 -5.52 20.45
CA ILE A 845 24.50 -5.20 21.52
C ILE A 845 23.74 -4.68 22.76
N LEU A 846 22.80 -3.76 22.61
CA LEU A 846 22.00 -3.24 23.72
C LEU A 846 21.22 -4.36 24.42
N ALA A 847 20.64 -5.29 23.65
CA ALA A 847 19.94 -6.45 24.19
C ALA A 847 20.85 -7.42 24.96
N ALA A 848 22.14 -7.47 24.62
CA ALA A 848 23.12 -8.29 25.31
C ALA A 848 23.60 -7.67 26.65
N ILE A 849 23.59 -6.34 26.78
CA ILE A 849 24.12 -5.63 27.95
C ILE A 849 23.50 -6.10 29.29
N PRO A 850 22.16 -6.29 29.44
CA PRO A 850 21.61 -6.76 30.72
C PRO A 850 22.11 -8.14 31.13
N ALA A 851 22.28 -9.05 30.14
CA ALA A 851 22.82 -10.39 30.39
C ALA A 851 24.29 -10.34 30.81
N VAL A 852 25.10 -9.53 30.12
CA VAL A 852 26.51 -9.29 30.47
C VAL A 852 26.64 -8.70 31.86
N ARG A 853 25.86 -7.65 32.17
CA ARG A 853 25.89 -7.02 33.50
C ARG A 853 25.53 -7.99 34.62
N ARG A 854 24.54 -8.86 34.43
CA ARG A 854 24.18 -9.89 35.42
C ARG A 854 25.29 -10.94 35.58
N LEU A 855 25.94 -11.35 34.50
CA LEU A 855 27.06 -12.28 34.53
C LEU A 855 28.25 -11.72 35.30
N LEU A 856 28.61 -10.44 35.05
CA LEU A 856 29.77 -9.80 35.69
C LEU A 856 29.59 -9.52 37.17
N LYS A 857 28.34 -9.38 37.66
CA LYS A 857 28.03 -9.22 39.10
C LYS A 857 28.26 -10.49 39.90
N LYS A 858 28.18 -11.70 39.29
CA LYS A 858 28.38 -12.97 39.94
C LYS A 858 29.88 -13.24 40.19
N SER A 859 30.24 -13.79 41.33
CA SER A 859 31.60 -14.22 41.63
C SER A 859 31.93 -15.53 40.88
N PRO A 860 33.22 -15.85 40.62
CA PRO A 860 33.60 -17.15 40.03
C PRO A 860 33.07 -18.34 40.83
N ARG A 861 33.06 -18.20 42.18
CA ARG A 861 32.53 -19.24 43.09
C ARG A 861 31.04 -19.46 42.88
N GLU A 862 30.24 -18.39 42.79
CA GLU A 862 28.79 -18.47 42.51
C GLU A 862 28.50 -19.08 41.11
N LEU A 863 29.32 -18.76 40.09
CA LEU A 863 29.17 -19.30 38.78
C LEU A 863 29.48 -20.79 38.71
N LEU A 864 30.43 -21.26 39.49
CA LEU A 864 30.81 -22.66 39.59
C LEU A 864 29.85 -23.45 40.48
N ALA A 865 29.33 -22.84 41.57
CA ALA A 865 28.39 -23.48 42.48
C ALA A 865 26.95 -23.48 42.02
N GLY A 866 26.56 -22.57 41.12
CA GLY A 866 25.17 -22.38 40.69
C GLY A 866 24.59 -23.51 39.81
N ASN A 867 25.32 -24.62 39.61
CA ASN A 867 24.91 -25.83 38.90
C ASN A 867 25.12 -27.12 39.74
N ALA A 868 25.33 -27.02 41.03
CA ALA A 868 25.34 -28.17 41.95
C ALA A 868 23.93 -28.53 42.41
#